data_991430987540afebfabd0d6a6a195895
#
_entry.id   991430987540afebfabd0d6a6a195895
#
_cell.length_a   1.000
_cell.length_b   1.000
_cell.length_c   1.000
_cell.angle_alpha   90.00
_cell.angle_beta   90.00
_cell.angle_gamma   90.00
#
_symmetry.space_group_name_H-M   'P 1'
#
loop_
_entity.id
_entity.type
_entity.pdbx_description
1 polymer ?
#
loop_
_entity_poly.entity_id
_entity_poly.type
_entity_poly.pdbx_seq_one_letter_code
_entity_poly.pdbx_strand_id
1 'polypeptide(L)'
;MSCICLDTNWFLKGLESPCPPDWTALSALFSENSDAFSLPRFPMQVHDVLLAYGIIENPNIRGVNRDLWIHERDWVYCCRFSAQANVPSLLTFDGVDTFADVWLNGTLLGSCSDVYLSWEYDVGHLLRTENTLIVYFHAAQTELEKLSLPERYAGLVPTISAARVFRTGYHDYCGPSPCLIRCGLYAPVTLRQAEPVALAEITCDTWLTEDGDGVVQVQLTWMGQADTPYAVSLVDAHGTVVADASGTTAHGRQRLSLSVHQPERWYPWTHGTPTCYTLTVRAENEDVSRLVGFRQIDISDRLLFRVNGMPVRMWGANLMHLDTLTNCYSPEKMARILDLAQLANCNMLRIWGEADKLPEAFYEECDRRGILLWQDFFLGCSLYSEEADQLSLYRQEAEMLLRTRKHHPCIALWCGGNELYLAQEYQHPEAPVYGEKIIREVFPEVCARLDPHRLYYPSSPCGGSFANDPQCGDTHGYTHLWFVPGRAYPHFLSENCRVSTPTWQSMNQMMTSAELWEEGTYALTAHHPCEIPESWMKHTPNEGWLKLGPVEHYRDAETPQEMVYRVCAAHAEYIHEQVGRFRRGRAPWENSDIRHTNGHLLWRLNENSNVISFGVVDYFLQPGHAYYEMKRCYAPVFASVALDDHAGIYLTNDTTRTIAGTVEVSLFHLVKNERTHQMELPFTIEPDATARLCTLDEWGQIRKEQIVCVRVLDKRRTLLAETIQPLDIERRLPYPQQVGLSMIASADTDTLLLRCEHYARCVSLHGDGFEPLFDDNFFDLLPDETKCIRVLTSPSSGVIYAETAYDQTIVSCQWDKEKEK
;
A
#
# COMPACT_ATOMS: atom_id res chain seq x y z
N MET A 1 -14.66 32.26 8.76
CA MET A 1 -14.46 30.86 8.33
C MET A 1 -15.55 30.02 8.94
N SER A 2 -16.31 29.32 8.12
CA SER A 2 -17.40 28.45 8.60
C SER A 2 -16.92 27.16 9.24
N CYS A 3 -15.65 26.76 9.04
CA CYS A 3 -15.05 25.54 9.59
C CYS A 3 -13.87 25.88 10.51
N ILE A 4 -13.93 25.43 11.76
CA ILE A 4 -12.89 25.59 12.78
C ILE A 4 -12.31 24.20 13.02
N CYS A 5 -11.01 24.04 12.78
CA CYS A 5 -10.30 22.85 13.21
C CYS A 5 -9.95 23.00 14.69
N LEU A 6 -10.37 22.05 15.52
CA LEU A 6 -10.02 22.03 16.94
C LEU A 6 -8.65 21.36 17.09
N ASP A 7 -7.59 22.07 16.76
CA ASP A 7 -6.21 21.56 16.69
C ASP A 7 -5.32 21.97 17.87
N THR A 8 -5.84 22.76 18.79
CA THR A 8 -5.11 23.28 19.95
C THR A 8 -5.89 23.10 21.26
N ASN A 9 -5.22 23.34 22.39
CA ASN A 9 -5.78 23.25 23.74
C ASN A 9 -6.38 21.88 24.10
N TRP A 10 -5.73 20.83 23.60
CA TRP A 10 -6.05 19.46 23.98
C TRP A 10 -5.20 18.95 25.13
N PHE A 11 -5.84 18.20 26.02
CA PHE A 11 -5.23 17.56 27.19
C PHE A 11 -5.65 16.10 27.25
N LEU A 12 -4.76 15.22 27.74
CA LEU A 12 -4.98 13.79 27.94
C LEU A 12 -4.71 13.41 29.40
N LYS A 13 -5.58 12.60 29.96
CA LYS A 13 -5.43 12.00 31.28
C LYS A 13 -5.76 10.51 31.25
N GLY A 14 -4.82 9.66 31.73
CA GLY A 14 -5.06 8.25 31.99
C GLY A 14 -5.68 8.06 33.38
N LEU A 15 -6.57 7.09 33.52
CA LEU A 15 -7.20 6.75 34.78
C LEU A 15 -6.66 5.41 35.31
N GLU A 16 -6.30 5.39 36.60
CA GLU A 16 -5.85 4.15 37.27
C GLU A 16 -7.01 3.20 37.60
N SER A 17 -8.20 3.74 37.66
CA SER A 17 -9.44 3.01 37.91
C SER A 17 -10.56 3.61 37.09
N PRO A 18 -11.51 2.80 36.57
CA PRO A 18 -12.66 3.31 35.84
C PRO A 18 -13.38 4.39 36.64
N CYS A 19 -13.61 5.56 36.04
CA CYS A 19 -14.42 6.62 36.62
C CYS A 19 -15.80 6.53 35.98
N PRO A 20 -16.89 6.53 36.78
CA PRO A 20 -18.21 6.66 36.18
C PRO A 20 -18.26 7.90 35.29
N PRO A 21 -18.71 7.81 34.03
CA PRO A 21 -18.76 8.92 33.10
C PRO A 21 -19.82 9.93 33.51
N ASP A 22 -19.44 10.83 34.44
CA ASP A 22 -20.24 11.93 34.94
C ASP A 22 -19.47 13.22 34.72
N TRP A 23 -20.14 14.22 34.18
CA TRP A 23 -19.52 15.48 33.79
C TRP A 23 -18.71 16.14 34.93
N THR A 24 -19.23 16.12 36.15
CA THR A 24 -18.57 16.76 37.28
C THR A 24 -17.24 16.11 37.60
N ALA A 25 -17.22 14.79 37.62
CA ALA A 25 -16.02 14.02 37.84
C ALA A 25 -15.00 14.21 36.68
N LEU A 26 -15.48 14.11 35.44
CA LEU A 26 -14.61 14.22 34.24
C LEU A 26 -14.02 15.63 34.11
N SER A 27 -14.81 16.68 34.32
CA SER A 27 -14.33 18.07 34.23
C SER A 27 -13.31 18.42 35.32
N ALA A 28 -13.43 17.81 36.49
CA ALA A 28 -12.50 18.01 37.60
C ALA A 28 -11.07 17.46 37.32
N LEU A 29 -10.95 16.47 36.41
CA LEU A 29 -9.64 15.91 35.99
C LEU A 29 -8.75 16.96 35.32
N PHE A 30 -9.30 18.03 34.78
CA PHE A 30 -8.62 19.08 34.02
C PHE A 30 -8.62 20.44 34.71
N SER A 31 -8.58 20.45 36.05
CA SER A 31 -8.39 21.66 36.84
C SER A 31 -6.98 22.26 36.64
N GLU A 32 -6.75 23.54 37.06
CA GLU A 32 -5.50 24.26 36.82
C GLU A 32 -4.24 23.57 37.35
N ASN A 33 -4.36 22.68 38.34
CA ASN A 33 -3.25 21.91 38.93
C ASN A 33 -3.25 20.44 38.52
N SER A 34 -3.90 20.07 37.43
CA SER A 34 -3.97 18.69 37.00
C SER A 34 -2.62 18.24 36.41
N ASP A 35 -2.31 16.95 36.56
CA ASP A 35 -1.16 16.25 35.94
C ASP A 35 -1.52 15.67 34.56
N ALA A 36 -2.50 16.28 33.88
CA ALA A 36 -2.88 15.91 32.51
C ALA A 36 -1.80 16.32 31.52
N PHE A 37 -1.53 15.46 30.55
CA PHE A 37 -0.62 15.74 29.45
C PHE A 37 -1.23 16.80 28.50
N SER A 38 -0.52 17.88 28.20
CA SER A 38 -0.88 18.79 27.13
C SER A 38 -0.44 18.19 25.79
N LEU A 39 -1.33 18.10 24.81
CA LEU A 39 -0.95 17.54 23.50
C LEU A 39 -0.07 18.55 22.74
N PRO A 40 1.14 18.17 22.32
CA PRO A 40 2.03 19.07 21.58
C PRO A 40 1.54 19.37 20.16
N ARG A 41 0.69 18.51 19.62
CA ARG A 41 -0.02 18.62 18.34
C ARG A 41 -1.35 17.89 18.41
N PHE A 42 -2.20 18.07 17.43
CA PHE A 42 -3.46 17.32 17.28
C PHE A 42 -3.70 17.00 15.79
N PRO A 43 -4.25 15.83 15.45
CA PRO A 43 -4.66 14.73 16.34
C PRO A 43 -3.48 13.93 16.91
N MET A 44 -3.70 13.25 18.03
CA MET A 44 -2.78 12.31 18.66
C MET A 44 -3.56 11.21 19.39
N GLN A 45 -3.22 9.96 19.11
CA GLN A 45 -3.68 8.82 19.90
C GLN A 45 -2.93 8.77 21.24
N VAL A 46 -3.42 7.96 22.16
CA VAL A 46 -2.79 7.80 23.49
C VAL A 46 -1.30 7.43 23.36
N HIS A 47 -0.99 6.44 22.51
CA HIS A 47 0.40 6.02 22.28
C HIS A 47 1.29 7.16 21.79
N ASP A 48 0.79 8.01 20.89
CA ASP A 48 1.56 9.17 20.38
C ASP A 48 1.88 10.16 21.49
N VAL A 49 0.92 10.44 22.39
CA VAL A 49 1.12 11.33 23.51
C VAL A 49 2.17 10.76 24.46
N LEU A 50 2.02 9.50 24.84
CA LEU A 50 2.95 8.83 25.76
C LEU A 50 4.37 8.74 25.18
N LEU A 51 4.49 8.50 23.88
CA LEU A 51 5.75 8.52 23.15
C LEU A 51 6.38 9.92 23.17
N ALA A 52 5.60 10.97 22.91
CA ALA A 52 6.09 12.34 22.93
C ALA A 52 6.59 12.79 24.29
N TYR A 53 6.06 12.24 25.39
CA TYR A 53 6.50 12.48 26.76
C TYR A 53 7.57 11.50 27.26
N GLY A 54 8.02 10.55 26.42
CA GLY A 54 9.04 9.55 26.77
C GLY A 54 8.60 8.54 27.83
N ILE A 55 7.30 8.32 27.97
CA ILE A 55 6.70 7.32 28.89
C ILE A 55 6.86 5.92 28.31
N ILE A 56 6.72 5.80 26.97
CA ILE A 56 6.94 4.57 26.23
C ILE A 56 8.03 4.76 25.17
N GLU A 57 8.64 3.67 24.74
CA GLU A 57 9.48 3.63 23.55
C GLU A 57 8.62 3.48 22.30
N ASN A 58 9.20 3.74 21.12
CA ASN A 58 8.45 3.58 19.86
C ASN A 58 8.07 2.10 19.67
N PRO A 59 6.79 1.75 19.69
CA PRO A 59 6.32 0.36 19.57
C PRO A 59 6.68 -0.27 18.22
N ASN A 60 6.81 0.54 17.17
CA ASN A 60 7.19 0.07 15.84
C ASN A 60 8.65 -0.42 15.78
N ILE A 61 9.51 0.01 16.71
CA ILE A 61 10.94 -0.34 16.73
C ILE A 61 11.23 -1.38 17.83
N ARG A 62 10.64 -1.21 19.02
CA ARG A 62 10.97 -2.03 20.19
C ARG A 62 9.98 -3.17 20.46
N GLY A 63 8.96 -3.29 19.63
CA GLY A 63 7.90 -4.26 19.79
C GLY A 63 6.78 -3.82 20.72
N VAL A 64 5.57 -4.22 20.39
CA VAL A 64 4.32 -3.72 21.01
C VAL A 64 4.01 -4.32 22.38
N ASN A 65 4.62 -5.45 22.73
CA ASN A 65 4.22 -6.24 23.91
C ASN A 65 4.48 -5.55 25.26
N ARG A 66 5.25 -4.47 25.27
CA ARG A 66 5.57 -3.73 26.50
C ARG A 66 4.48 -2.75 26.92
N ASP A 67 3.61 -2.35 25.98
CA ASP A 67 2.71 -1.23 26.13
C ASP A 67 1.22 -1.66 26.13
N LEU A 68 0.97 -2.95 26.32
CA LEU A 68 -0.39 -3.53 26.38
C LEU A 68 -1.26 -2.92 27.48
N TRP A 69 -0.64 -2.44 28.58
CA TRP A 69 -1.33 -1.77 29.67
C TRP A 69 -2.14 -0.52 29.23
N ILE A 70 -1.82 0.05 28.06
CA ILE A 70 -2.49 1.24 27.55
C ILE A 70 -3.95 0.94 27.19
N HIS A 71 -4.22 -0.18 26.55
CA HIS A 71 -5.60 -0.54 26.17
C HIS A 71 -6.41 -1.23 27.30
N GLU A 72 -5.75 -1.46 28.46
CA GLU A 72 -6.39 -1.92 29.69
C GLU A 72 -6.91 -0.77 30.58
N ARG A 73 -6.63 0.49 30.21
CA ARG A 73 -6.99 1.68 30.98
C ARG A 73 -7.97 2.56 30.23
N ASP A 74 -8.78 3.30 31.03
CA ASP A 74 -9.60 4.39 30.52
C ASP A 74 -8.74 5.64 30.32
N TRP A 75 -9.08 6.41 29.26
CA TRP A 75 -8.39 7.64 28.88
C TRP A 75 -9.40 8.76 28.64
N VAL A 76 -9.06 9.99 29.04
CA VAL A 76 -9.94 11.13 28.87
C VAL A 76 -9.21 12.23 28.12
N TYR A 77 -9.77 12.65 27.00
CA TYR A 77 -9.35 13.86 26.29
C TYR A 77 -10.23 15.04 26.71
N CYS A 78 -9.62 16.22 26.79
CA CYS A 78 -10.33 17.46 27.02
C CYS A 78 -9.82 18.53 26.07
N CYS A 79 -10.74 19.23 25.40
CA CYS A 79 -10.43 20.39 24.58
C CYS A 79 -11.20 21.60 25.05
N ARG A 80 -10.55 22.77 25.12
CA ARG A 80 -11.18 24.06 25.39
C ARG A 80 -11.10 24.95 24.17
N PHE A 81 -12.23 25.45 23.71
CA PHE A 81 -12.30 26.25 22.51
C PHE A 81 -13.38 27.31 22.57
N SER A 82 -13.22 28.41 21.81
CA SER A 82 -14.19 29.46 21.64
C SER A 82 -15.02 29.23 20.38
N ALA A 83 -16.31 29.50 20.42
CA ALA A 83 -17.22 29.42 19.29
C ALA A 83 -18.36 30.43 19.43
N GLN A 84 -19.12 30.66 18.35
CA GLN A 84 -20.32 31.46 18.39
C GLN A 84 -21.48 30.63 18.96
N ALA A 85 -22.16 31.20 19.96
CA ALA A 85 -23.31 30.56 20.54
C ALA A 85 -24.57 30.74 19.67
N ASN A 86 -25.48 29.78 19.73
CA ASN A 86 -26.77 29.77 19.02
C ASN A 86 -26.70 29.89 17.49
N VAL A 87 -25.62 29.43 16.90
CA VAL A 87 -25.48 29.28 15.45
C VAL A 87 -25.61 27.80 15.09
N PRO A 88 -26.35 27.43 14.03
CA PRO A 88 -26.40 26.04 13.58
C PRO A 88 -25.00 25.51 13.37
N SER A 89 -24.66 24.46 14.08
CA SER A 89 -23.27 23.99 14.14
C SER A 89 -23.17 22.47 14.15
N LEU A 90 -22.29 21.92 13.33
CA LEU A 90 -22.00 20.51 13.26
C LEU A 90 -20.59 20.25 13.82
N LEU A 91 -20.48 19.42 14.85
CA LEU A 91 -19.23 18.94 15.40
C LEU A 91 -18.94 17.56 14.81
N THR A 92 -17.83 17.43 14.11
CA THR A 92 -17.45 16.19 13.40
C THR A 92 -16.15 15.65 13.95
N PHE A 93 -16.12 14.36 14.26
CA PHE A 93 -14.95 13.58 14.58
C PHE A 93 -14.65 12.64 13.40
N ASP A 94 -13.58 12.87 12.69
CA ASP A 94 -13.23 12.04 11.52
C ASP A 94 -12.57 10.71 11.90
N GLY A 95 -12.12 10.56 13.15
CA GLY A 95 -11.52 9.32 13.63
C GLY A 95 -11.48 9.20 15.14
N VAL A 96 -12.23 8.23 15.65
CA VAL A 96 -12.30 7.86 17.07
C VAL A 96 -11.99 6.38 17.20
N ASP A 97 -10.95 6.03 17.94
CA ASP A 97 -10.50 4.66 18.15
C ASP A 97 -10.56 4.29 19.63
N THR A 98 -11.60 3.63 20.13
CA THR A 98 -12.84 3.20 19.48
C THR A 98 -14.05 3.48 20.37
N PHE A 99 -14.09 2.85 21.57
CA PHE A 99 -15.23 2.95 22.50
C PHE A 99 -15.15 4.23 23.32
N ALA A 100 -15.94 5.22 22.96
CA ALA A 100 -15.83 6.53 23.63
C ALA A 100 -17.19 7.19 23.82
N ASP A 101 -17.31 7.95 24.91
CA ASP A 101 -18.44 8.85 25.19
C ASP A 101 -18.01 10.30 24.95
N VAL A 102 -18.81 11.04 24.17
CA VAL A 102 -18.54 12.42 23.79
C VAL A 102 -19.43 13.39 24.56
N TRP A 103 -18.82 14.34 25.26
CA TRP A 103 -19.53 15.31 26.12
C TRP A 103 -19.19 16.75 25.71
N LEU A 104 -20.19 17.61 25.61
CA LEU A 104 -20.00 19.04 25.38
C LEU A 104 -20.75 19.86 26.45
N ASN A 105 -20.01 20.71 27.16
CA ASN A 105 -20.58 21.66 28.16
C ASN A 105 -21.50 21.01 29.19
N GLY A 106 -21.30 19.77 29.56
CA GLY A 106 -22.09 19.02 30.52
C GLY A 106 -23.17 18.12 29.93
N THR A 107 -23.30 18.11 28.61
CA THR A 107 -24.28 17.27 27.89
C THR A 107 -23.58 16.12 27.18
N LEU A 108 -24.04 14.89 27.39
CA LEU A 108 -23.62 13.73 26.61
C LEU A 108 -24.20 13.83 25.20
N LEU A 109 -23.36 13.87 24.20
CA LEU A 109 -23.75 13.90 22.77
C LEU A 109 -24.08 12.51 22.25
N GLY A 110 -23.30 11.52 22.64
CA GLY A 110 -23.44 10.13 22.20
C GLY A 110 -22.17 9.32 22.47
N SER A 111 -22.22 8.04 22.08
CA SER A 111 -21.12 7.09 22.20
C SER A 111 -20.61 6.66 20.82
N CYS A 112 -19.31 6.45 20.72
CA CYS A 112 -18.62 5.93 19.54
C CYS A 112 -18.24 4.47 19.77
N SER A 113 -18.27 3.65 18.72
CA SER A 113 -17.97 2.21 18.82
C SER A 113 -17.40 1.61 17.54
N ASP A 114 -16.90 2.47 16.63
CA ASP A 114 -16.39 2.03 15.33
C ASP A 114 -15.27 2.96 14.86
N VAL A 115 -14.12 2.39 14.54
CA VAL A 115 -12.93 3.14 14.14
C VAL A 115 -13.04 3.73 12.72
N TYR A 116 -13.87 3.16 11.86
CA TYR A 116 -13.97 3.58 10.45
C TYR A 116 -14.97 4.68 10.22
N LEU A 117 -15.94 4.85 11.13
CA LEU A 117 -16.97 5.89 11.02
C LEU A 117 -16.45 7.28 11.39
N SER A 118 -17.01 8.30 10.74
CA SER A 118 -16.98 9.67 11.22
C SER A 118 -18.24 9.92 12.05
N TRP A 119 -18.09 10.59 13.18
CA TRP A 119 -19.17 10.83 14.13
C TRP A 119 -19.56 12.30 14.10
N GLU A 120 -20.84 12.59 13.88
CA GLU A 120 -21.35 13.93 13.69
C GLU A 120 -22.45 14.27 14.71
N TYR A 121 -22.37 15.46 15.30
CA TYR A 121 -23.31 15.93 16.31
C TYR A 121 -23.78 17.35 15.99
N ASP A 122 -25.11 17.59 15.96
CA ASP A 122 -25.69 18.92 15.93
C ASP A 122 -25.56 19.55 17.32
N VAL A 123 -24.68 20.54 17.46
CA VAL A 123 -24.29 21.14 18.73
C VAL A 123 -24.64 22.61 18.84
N GLY A 124 -25.28 23.22 17.83
CA GLY A 124 -25.54 24.65 17.79
C GLY A 124 -26.25 25.19 19.03
N HIS A 125 -27.17 24.41 19.59
CA HIS A 125 -27.95 24.75 20.79
C HIS A 125 -27.19 24.56 22.13
N LEU A 126 -26.05 23.90 22.11
CA LEU A 126 -25.19 23.63 23.27
C LEU A 126 -23.98 24.56 23.37
N LEU A 127 -23.63 25.20 22.26
CA LEU A 127 -22.43 26.05 22.20
C LEU A 127 -22.57 27.30 23.03
N ARG A 128 -21.48 27.70 23.65
CA ARG A 128 -21.25 28.93 24.42
C ARG A 128 -20.07 29.68 23.78
N THR A 129 -19.80 30.90 24.28
CA THR A 129 -18.58 31.62 23.85
C THR A 129 -17.34 30.84 24.18
N GLU A 130 -17.28 30.23 25.38
CA GLU A 130 -16.22 29.30 25.80
C GLU A 130 -16.81 27.92 26.01
N ASN A 131 -16.17 26.92 25.43
CA ASN A 131 -16.67 25.54 25.41
C ASN A 131 -15.64 24.57 25.98
N THR A 132 -16.14 23.53 26.62
CA THR A 132 -15.35 22.37 27.05
C THR A 132 -15.92 21.12 26.42
N LEU A 133 -15.08 20.45 25.63
CA LEU A 133 -15.33 19.16 24.98
C LEU A 133 -14.55 18.09 25.73
N ILE A 134 -15.22 17.02 26.14
CA ILE A 134 -14.58 15.86 26.78
C ILE A 134 -14.92 14.62 25.96
N VAL A 135 -13.91 13.80 25.69
CA VAL A 135 -14.05 12.49 25.06
C VAL A 135 -13.46 11.46 26.01
N TYR A 136 -14.31 10.63 26.58
CA TYR A 136 -13.96 9.57 27.51
C TYR A 136 -13.85 8.25 26.77
N PHE A 137 -12.66 7.71 26.72
CA PHE A 137 -12.39 6.40 26.14
C PHE A 137 -12.42 5.32 27.20
N HIS A 138 -13.27 4.34 27.00
CA HIS A 138 -13.28 3.12 27.79
C HIS A 138 -12.10 2.24 27.44
N ALA A 139 -11.58 1.48 28.42
CA ALA A 139 -10.51 0.52 28.22
C ALA A 139 -10.89 -0.48 27.13
N ALA A 140 -10.22 -0.41 25.98
CA ALA A 140 -10.58 -1.18 24.79
C ALA A 140 -10.58 -2.70 25.04
N GLN A 141 -9.62 -3.19 25.83
CA GLN A 141 -9.54 -4.61 26.22
C GLN A 141 -10.78 -5.03 27.02
N THR A 142 -11.19 -4.20 27.99
CA THR A 142 -12.37 -4.47 28.83
C THR A 142 -13.65 -4.51 28.00
N GLU A 143 -13.79 -3.60 27.03
CA GLU A 143 -14.97 -3.59 26.14
C GLU A 143 -14.98 -4.81 25.22
N LEU A 144 -13.85 -5.19 24.62
CA LEU A 144 -13.74 -6.38 23.79
C LEU A 144 -14.04 -7.67 24.57
N GLU A 145 -13.60 -7.78 25.81
CA GLU A 145 -13.92 -8.93 26.70
C GLU A 145 -15.40 -9.05 27.01
N LYS A 146 -16.11 -7.93 27.16
CA LYS A 146 -17.57 -7.92 27.36
C LYS A 146 -18.33 -8.43 26.13
N LEU A 147 -17.79 -8.18 24.93
CA LEU A 147 -18.45 -8.46 23.67
C LEU A 147 -18.37 -9.94 23.23
N SER A 148 -17.71 -10.82 23.97
CA SER A 148 -17.67 -12.29 23.76
C SER A 148 -17.71 -12.74 22.29
N LEU A 149 -16.56 -12.84 21.65
CA LEU A 149 -16.48 -13.34 20.29
C LEU A 149 -16.78 -14.85 20.24
N PRO A 150 -17.86 -15.30 19.58
CA PRO A 150 -18.06 -16.74 19.37
C PRO A 150 -16.90 -17.35 18.57
N GLU A 151 -16.48 -18.57 18.92
CA GLU A 151 -15.40 -19.30 18.24
C GLU A 151 -15.56 -19.33 16.71
N ARG A 152 -16.79 -19.40 16.21
CA ARG A 152 -17.12 -19.37 14.77
C ARG A 152 -16.64 -18.12 14.04
N TYR A 153 -16.32 -17.01 14.73
CA TYR A 153 -15.83 -15.77 14.13
C TYR A 153 -14.30 -15.63 14.22
N ALA A 154 -13.59 -16.63 14.73
CA ALA A 154 -12.15 -16.54 14.95
C ALA A 154 -11.33 -16.28 13.69
N GLY A 155 -11.80 -16.68 12.50
CA GLY A 155 -11.11 -16.38 11.24
C GLY A 155 -9.71 -16.98 11.11
N LEU A 156 -8.92 -16.50 10.15
CA LEU A 156 -7.57 -16.98 9.87
C LEU A 156 -6.53 -16.53 10.90
N VAL A 157 -6.78 -15.44 11.62
CA VAL A 157 -5.88 -14.91 12.65
C VAL A 157 -6.67 -14.67 13.93
N PRO A 158 -6.85 -15.72 14.77
CA PRO A 158 -7.73 -15.67 15.93
C PRO A 158 -7.40 -14.57 16.94
N THR A 159 -6.13 -14.22 17.09
CA THR A 159 -5.62 -13.25 18.08
C THR A 159 -6.13 -11.82 17.88
N ILE A 160 -6.48 -11.45 16.66
CA ILE A 160 -6.98 -10.12 16.30
C ILE A 160 -8.44 -10.13 15.83
N SER A 161 -9.08 -11.29 15.77
CA SER A 161 -10.46 -11.42 15.27
C SER A 161 -11.46 -10.61 16.09
N ALA A 162 -11.28 -10.48 17.41
CA ALA A 162 -12.14 -9.64 18.24
C ALA A 162 -12.03 -8.16 17.81
N ALA A 163 -10.82 -7.63 17.62
CA ALA A 163 -10.62 -6.26 17.15
C ALA A 163 -11.28 -6.03 15.79
N ARG A 164 -11.11 -6.97 14.84
CA ARG A 164 -11.74 -6.90 13.52
C ARG A 164 -13.26 -6.88 13.57
N VAL A 165 -13.84 -7.86 14.25
CA VAL A 165 -15.29 -8.02 14.29
C VAL A 165 -15.96 -6.86 15.02
N PHE A 166 -15.34 -6.34 16.07
CA PHE A 166 -15.86 -5.24 16.87
C PHE A 166 -15.31 -3.86 16.49
N ARG A 167 -14.72 -3.77 15.28
CA ARG A 167 -14.37 -2.52 14.60
C ARG A 167 -13.43 -1.62 15.41
N THR A 168 -12.45 -2.21 16.11
CA THR A 168 -11.40 -1.43 16.80
C THR A 168 -10.16 -1.29 15.92
N GLY A 169 -9.41 -0.21 16.10
CA GLY A 169 -8.08 -0.08 15.54
C GLY A 169 -7.09 -1.02 16.24
N TYR A 170 -6.23 -1.68 15.49
CA TYR A 170 -5.24 -2.62 16.00
C TYR A 170 -3.98 -2.60 15.13
N HIS A 171 -2.93 -3.21 15.68
CA HIS A 171 -1.69 -3.44 14.95
C HIS A 171 -1.69 -4.87 14.42
N ASP A 172 -1.77 -5.02 13.12
CA ASP A 172 -1.75 -6.32 12.47
C ASP A 172 -0.33 -6.79 12.15
N TYR A 173 -0.09 -8.09 12.28
CA TYR A 173 1.20 -8.74 12.01
C TYR A 173 2.40 -8.11 12.73
N CYS A 174 2.21 -7.66 13.94
CA CYS A 174 3.25 -7.00 14.74
C CYS A 174 4.06 -7.94 15.64
N GLY A 175 4.12 -9.19 15.29
CA GLY A 175 4.83 -10.21 16.08
C GLY A 175 3.88 -11.05 16.93
N PRO A 176 4.39 -11.74 17.97
CA PRO A 176 3.60 -12.66 18.76
C PRO A 176 2.44 -11.95 19.46
N SER A 177 1.31 -12.63 19.53
CA SER A 177 0.15 -12.24 20.33
C SER A 177 0.54 -11.94 21.81
N PRO A 178 -0.10 -10.95 22.45
CA PRO A 178 -1.28 -10.21 22.03
C PRO A 178 -0.97 -9.03 21.09
N CYS A 179 -1.95 -8.70 20.25
CA CYS A 179 -1.90 -7.56 19.36
C CYS A 179 -2.10 -6.24 20.12
N LEU A 180 -1.43 -5.18 19.72
CA LEU A 180 -1.67 -3.85 20.25
C LEU A 180 -3.03 -3.36 19.76
N ILE A 181 -3.93 -2.99 20.68
CA ILE A 181 -5.19 -2.30 20.38
C ILE A 181 -4.96 -0.81 20.54
N ARG A 182 -5.28 -0.04 19.50
CA ARG A 182 -5.11 1.41 19.53
C ARG A 182 -6.21 2.07 20.36
N CYS A 183 -5.97 3.31 20.80
CA CYS A 183 -6.92 4.09 21.58
C CYS A 183 -6.68 5.58 21.36
N GLY A 184 -7.76 6.34 21.13
CA GLY A 184 -7.72 7.78 21.10
C GLY A 184 -8.23 8.44 19.82
N LEU A 185 -7.96 9.74 19.68
CA LEU A 185 -8.35 10.54 18.52
C LEU A 185 -7.23 10.49 17.46
N TYR A 186 -7.50 9.86 16.32
CA TYR A 186 -6.49 9.67 15.27
C TYR A 186 -6.68 10.57 14.04
N ALA A 187 -7.81 11.28 13.96
CA ALA A 187 -8.11 12.16 12.84
C ALA A 187 -8.68 13.50 13.36
N PRO A 188 -8.80 14.53 12.50
CA PRO A 188 -9.27 15.85 12.92
C PRO A 188 -10.62 15.85 13.61
N VAL A 189 -10.76 16.81 14.53
CA VAL A 189 -12.07 17.21 15.09
C VAL A 189 -12.37 18.60 14.57
N THR A 190 -13.51 18.77 13.91
CA THR A 190 -13.90 20.03 13.27
C THR A 190 -15.26 20.51 13.77
N LEU A 191 -15.37 21.82 13.96
CA LEU A 191 -16.62 22.49 14.20
C LEU A 191 -16.99 23.36 13.01
N ARG A 192 -18.07 23.01 12.33
CA ARG A 192 -18.60 23.79 11.21
C ARG A 192 -19.78 24.61 11.66
N GLN A 193 -19.69 25.94 11.55
CA GLN A 193 -20.73 26.87 11.94
C GLN A 193 -21.33 27.55 10.72
N ALA A 194 -22.66 27.62 10.62
CA ALA A 194 -23.34 28.26 9.51
C ALA A 194 -23.47 29.78 9.73
N GLU A 195 -22.56 30.55 9.10
CA GLU A 195 -22.51 32.01 9.21
C GLU A 195 -22.34 32.70 7.83
N PRO A 196 -23.40 33.07 7.19
CA PRO A 196 -24.80 32.75 7.43
C PRO A 196 -25.18 31.35 6.96
N VAL A 197 -24.31 30.73 6.13
CA VAL A 197 -24.51 29.40 5.53
C VAL A 197 -23.21 28.60 5.63
N ALA A 198 -23.35 27.28 5.72
CA ALA A 198 -22.22 26.34 5.57
C ALA A 198 -22.64 25.13 4.73
N LEU A 199 -21.66 24.57 3.99
CA LEU A 199 -21.84 23.35 3.25
C LEU A 199 -21.64 22.16 4.20
N ALA A 200 -22.71 21.47 4.55
CA ALA A 200 -22.66 20.30 5.43
C ALA A 200 -22.10 19.06 4.70
N GLU A 201 -22.54 18.82 3.46
CA GLU A 201 -22.09 17.67 2.68
C GLU A 201 -21.96 18.05 1.20
N ILE A 202 -20.92 17.57 0.55
CA ILE A 202 -20.76 17.57 -0.90
C ILE A 202 -20.44 16.16 -1.37
N THR A 203 -21.19 15.65 -2.34
CA THR A 203 -20.84 14.44 -3.08
C THR A 203 -20.90 14.73 -4.58
N CYS A 204 -20.01 14.10 -5.34
CA CYS A 204 -20.03 14.22 -6.80
C CYS A 204 -19.76 12.87 -7.47
N ASP A 205 -20.34 12.73 -8.64
CA ASP A 205 -20.17 11.59 -9.55
C ASP A 205 -19.74 12.11 -10.91
N THR A 206 -18.85 11.36 -11.58
CA THR A 206 -18.40 11.68 -12.93
C THR A 206 -18.54 10.46 -13.84
N TRP A 207 -19.02 10.68 -15.04
CA TRP A 207 -19.07 9.65 -16.08
C TRP A 207 -18.98 10.25 -17.47
N LEU A 208 -18.75 9.39 -18.46
CA LEU A 208 -18.83 9.73 -19.89
C LEU A 208 -20.15 9.23 -20.44
N THR A 209 -20.82 10.06 -21.24
CA THR A 209 -22.01 9.64 -22.03
C THR A 209 -21.58 8.75 -23.19
N GLU A 210 -22.54 8.13 -23.87
CA GLU A 210 -22.30 7.35 -25.10
C GLU A 210 -21.65 8.18 -26.21
N ASP A 211 -21.96 9.47 -26.25
CA ASP A 211 -21.36 10.43 -27.20
C ASP A 211 -19.94 10.89 -26.77
N GLY A 212 -19.49 10.50 -25.60
CA GLY A 212 -18.19 10.85 -25.06
C GLY A 212 -18.12 12.20 -24.34
N ASP A 213 -19.24 12.85 -24.08
CA ASP A 213 -19.33 14.05 -23.26
C ASP A 213 -19.22 13.69 -21.78
N GLY A 214 -18.57 14.55 -20.99
CA GLY A 214 -18.42 14.40 -19.56
C GLY A 214 -19.60 14.98 -18.80
N VAL A 215 -20.04 14.25 -17.77
CA VAL A 215 -21.05 14.73 -16.82
C VAL A 215 -20.48 14.71 -15.42
N VAL A 216 -20.67 15.82 -14.69
CA VAL A 216 -20.43 15.89 -13.25
C VAL A 216 -21.77 16.13 -12.56
N GLN A 217 -22.24 15.16 -11.79
CA GLN A 217 -23.42 15.33 -10.95
C GLN A 217 -22.97 15.70 -9.54
N VAL A 218 -23.42 16.84 -9.05
CA VAL A 218 -23.09 17.35 -7.73
C VAL A 218 -24.33 17.32 -6.86
N GLN A 219 -24.17 16.84 -5.63
CA GLN A 219 -25.17 16.90 -4.59
C GLN A 219 -24.65 17.70 -3.41
N LEU A 220 -25.39 18.71 -2.97
CA LEU A 220 -25.04 19.63 -1.91
C LEU A 220 -26.09 19.55 -0.79
N THR A 221 -25.63 19.57 0.46
CA THR A 221 -26.46 19.74 1.65
C THR A 221 -26.00 20.96 2.42
N TRP A 222 -26.89 21.93 2.63
CA TRP A 222 -26.56 23.19 3.29
C TRP A 222 -27.11 23.26 4.72
N MET A 223 -26.39 23.95 5.59
CA MET A 223 -26.83 24.40 6.91
C MET A 223 -26.97 25.92 6.92
N GLY A 224 -27.87 26.44 7.80
CA GLY A 224 -28.01 27.88 8.02
C GLY A 224 -29.06 28.51 7.14
N GLN A 225 -28.81 29.72 6.64
CA GLN A 225 -29.79 30.55 5.93
C GLN A 225 -30.11 29.98 4.54
N ALA A 226 -31.39 29.85 4.24
CA ALA A 226 -31.88 29.56 2.87
C ALA A 226 -31.74 30.80 1.98
N ASP A 227 -31.88 30.58 0.66
CA ASP A 227 -31.86 31.61 -0.38
C ASP A 227 -30.52 32.39 -0.49
N THR A 228 -29.42 31.85 0.07
CA THR A 228 -28.08 32.40 -0.11
C THR A 228 -27.56 31.98 -1.50
N PRO A 229 -27.08 32.90 -2.35
CA PRO A 229 -26.52 32.53 -3.66
C PRO A 229 -25.27 31.67 -3.53
N TYR A 230 -25.16 30.65 -4.38
CA TYR A 230 -23.95 29.86 -4.55
C TYR A 230 -23.60 29.67 -6.03
N ALA A 231 -22.33 29.39 -6.28
CA ALA A 231 -21.81 29.05 -7.62
C ALA A 231 -21.03 27.73 -7.55
N VAL A 232 -21.15 26.95 -8.59
CA VAL A 232 -20.35 25.73 -8.81
C VAL A 232 -19.61 25.88 -10.12
N SER A 233 -18.31 25.68 -10.11
CA SER A 233 -17.48 25.76 -11.31
C SER A 233 -16.60 24.53 -11.46
N LEU A 234 -16.39 24.09 -12.69
CA LEU A 234 -15.44 23.03 -13.04
C LEU A 234 -14.33 23.67 -13.86
N VAL A 235 -13.10 23.50 -13.37
CA VAL A 235 -11.88 24.12 -13.94
C VAL A 235 -10.96 23.01 -14.43
N ASP A 236 -10.45 23.15 -15.64
CA ASP A 236 -9.48 22.21 -16.21
C ASP A 236 -8.06 22.38 -15.64
N ALA A 237 -7.12 21.54 -16.07
CA ALA A 237 -5.72 21.59 -15.65
C ALA A 237 -4.99 22.89 -16.09
N HIS A 238 -5.55 23.65 -17.03
CA HIS A 238 -5.01 24.91 -17.52
C HIS A 238 -5.59 26.15 -16.81
N GLY A 239 -6.52 25.93 -15.88
CA GLY A 239 -7.19 27.01 -15.14
C GLY A 239 -8.39 27.60 -15.88
N THR A 240 -8.90 26.93 -16.92
CA THR A 240 -10.07 27.38 -17.69
C THR A 240 -11.34 26.83 -17.05
N VAL A 241 -12.34 27.68 -16.84
CA VAL A 241 -13.68 27.23 -16.45
C VAL A 241 -14.34 26.56 -17.68
N VAL A 242 -14.56 25.25 -17.60
CA VAL A 242 -15.13 24.44 -18.69
C VAL A 242 -16.62 24.19 -18.52
N ALA A 243 -17.15 24.34 -17.32
CA ALA A 243 -18.57 24.31 -17.02
C ALA A 243 -18.85 25.03 -15.71
N ASP A 244 -20.02 25.66 -15.61
CA ASP A 244 -20.46 26.30 -14.37
C ASP A 244 -21.98 26.22 -14.20
N ALA A 245 -22.42 26.39 -12.96
CA ALA A 245 -23.81 26.50 -12.58
C ALA A 245 -23.96 27.36 -11.33
N SER A 246 -25.10 27.93 -11.10
CA SER A 246 -25.40 28.72 -9.91
C SER A 246 -26.80 28.41 -9.38
N GLY A 247 -27.02 28.72 -8.12
CA GLY A 247 -28.29 28.50 -7.44
C GLY A 247 -28.38 29.27 -6.16
N THR A 248 -29.42 28.99 -5.39
CA THR A 248 -29.59 29.48 -4.01
C THR A 248 -29.72 28.31 -3.06
N THR A 249 -29.19 28.46 -1.85
CA THR A 249 -29.25 27.42 -0.81
C THR A 249 -30.70 27.14 -0.42
N ALA A 250 -31.02 25.88 -0.19
CA ALA A 250 -32.30 25.45 0.33
C ALA A 250 -32.09 24.32 1.35
N HIS A 251 -33.08 24.14 2.22
CA HIS A 251 -33.06 23.01 3.13
C HIS A 251 -33.13 21.68 2.41
N GLY A 252 -32.38 20.70 2.91
CA GLY A 252 -32.29 19.38 2.31
C GLY A 252 -31.24 19.27 1.22
N ARG A 253 -31.33 18.19 0.42
CA ARG A 253 -30.35 17.86 -0.62
C ARG A 253 -30.71 18.54 -1.94
N GLN A 254 -29.76 19.28 -2.47
CA GLN A 254 -29.88 19.90 -3.81
C GLN A 254 -28.98 19.15 -4.78
N ARG A 255 -29.46 18.96 -6.02
CA ARG A 255 -28.72 18.32 -7.11
C ARG A 255 -28.57 19.27 -8.29
N LEU A 256 -27.39 19.26 -8.88
CA LEU A 256 -27.10 19.96 -10.13
C LEU A 256 -26.19 19.08 -11.00
N SER A 257 -26.19 19.35 -12.30
CA SER A 257 -25.32 18.65 -13.26
C SER A 257 -24.56 19.67 -14.09
N LEU A 258 -23.28 19.42 -14.28
CA LEU A 258 -22.42 20.12 -15.21
C LEU A 258 -22.09 19.19 -16.38
N SER A 259 -22.05 19.73 -17.59
CA SER A 259 -21.69 18.95 -18.79
C SER A 259 -20.47 19.58 -19.46
N VAL A 260 -19.56 18.75 -19.89
CA VAL A 260 -18.34 19.15 -20.60
C VAL A 260 -18.28 18.40 -21.93
N HIS A 261 -18.22 19.17 -23.03
CA HIS A 261 -18.13 18.55 -24.34
C HIS A 261 -16.74 17.97 -24.58
N GLN A 262 -16.66 16.65 -24.87
CA GLN A 262 -15.43 15.92 -25.19
C GLN A 262 -14.26 16.25 -24.22
N PRO A 263 -14.41 16.01 -22.89
CA PRO A 263 -13.37 16.35 -21.93
C PRO A 263 -12.08 15.55 -22.16
N GLU A 264 -10.96 16.12 -21.76
CA GLU A 264 -9.74 15.33 -21.62
C GLU A 264 -9.95 14.22 -20.59
N ARG A 265 -9.60 12.99 -20.99
CA ARG A 265 -9.85 11.81 -20.15
C ARG A 265 -8.69 11.57 -19.20
N TRP A 266 -9.03 11.06 -18.02
CA TRP A 266 -8.06 10.55 -17.05
C TRP A 266 -7.57 9.15 -17.47
N TYR A 267 -6.26 8.92 -17.40
CA TYR A 267 -5.63 7.63 -17.67
C TYR A 267 -4.67 7.24 -16.54
N PRO A 268 -4.45 5.94 -16.31
CA PRO A 268 -3.30 5.53 -15.50
C PRO A 268 -2.00 5.98 -16.16
N TRP A 269 -1.02 6.37 -15.38
CA TRP A 269 0.24 6.98 -15.84
C TRP A 269 0.99 6.16 -16.89
N THR A 270 0.81 4.83 -16.91
CA THR A 270 1.40 3.93 -17.89
C THR A 270 0.74 4.00 -19.27
N HIS A 271 -0.47 4.56 -19.38
CA HIS A 271 -1.28 4.53 -20.59
C HIS A 271 -1.70 5.94 -21.09
N GLY A 272 -1.40 6.98 -20.35
CA GLY A 272 -1.71 8.36 -20.73
C GLY A 272 -1.53 9.34 -19.59
N THR A 273 -2.15 10.51 -19.76
CA THR A 273 -2.10 11.58 -18.76
C THR A 273 -3.22 11.41 -17.74
N PRO A 274 -2.95 11.49 -16.43
CA PRO A 274 -3.98 11.47 -15.38
C PRO A 274 -4.64 12.84 -15.25
N THR A 275 -5.42 13.25 -16.27
CA THR A 275 -6.03 14.58 -16.34
C THR A 275 -7.13 14.71 -15.30
N CYS A 276 -6.94 15.64 -14.35
CA CYS A 276 -7.89 15.99 -13.31
C CYS A 276 -8.48 17.39 -13.56
N TYR A 277 -9.72 17.56 -13.11
CA TYR A 277 -10.44 18.82 -13.07
C TYR A 277 -10.69 19.19 -11.61
N THR A 278 -10.79 20.50 -11.34
CA THR A 278 -11.16 20.99 -10.01
C THR A 278 -12.61 21.46 -10.02
N LEU A 279 -13.45 20.75 -9.27
CA LEU A 279 -14.82 21.16 -8.97
C LEU A 279 -14.79 22.05 -7.74
N THR A 280 -15.28 23.29 -7.84
CA THR A 280 -15.34 24.23 -6.70
C THR A 280 -16.77 24.67 -6.47
N VAL A 281 -17.19 24.65 -5.19
CA VAL A 281 -18.47 25.18 -4.71
C VAL A 281 -18.18 26.40 -3.86
N ARG A 282 -18.78 27.54 -4.22
CA ARG A 282 -18.63 28.82 -3.50
C ARG A 282 -19.97 29.38 -3.08
N ALA A 283 -20.08 29.77 -1.80
CA ALA A 283 -21.24 30.49 -1.27
C ALA A 283 -20.78 31.39 -0.11
N GLU A 284 -20.87 32.70 -0.28
CA GLU A 284 -20.37 33.69 0.71
C GLU A 284 -19.00 33.34 1.29
N ASN A 285 -18.99 32.73 2.48
CA ASN A 285 -17.77 32.35 3.21
C ASN A 285 -17.33 30.90 2.95
N GLU A 286 -18.04 30.13 2.13
CA GLU A 286 -17.73 28.76 1.76
C GLU A 286 -16.96 28.71 0.45
N ASP A 287 -15.83 28.01 0.47
CA ASP A 287 -15.06 27.67 -0.74
C ASP A 287 -14.54 26.23 -0.57
N VAL A 288 -15.22 25.27 -1.21
CA VAL A 288 -14.89 23.86 -1.10
C VAL A 288 -14.58 23.31 -2.47
N SER A 289 -13.41 22.65 -2.61
CA SER A 289 -12.96 22.06 -3.87
C SER A 289 -12.81 20.53 -3.77
N ARG A 290 -13.00 19.84 -4.91
CA ARG A 290 -12.77 18.41 -5.09
C ARG A 290 -12.07 18.17 -6.42
N LEU A 291 -11.12 17.23 -6.45
CA LEU A 291 -10.57 16.72 -7.70
C LEU A 291 -11.55 15.70 -8.30
N VAL A 292 -11.76 15.79 -9.59
CA VAL A 292 -12.58 14.85 -10.35
C VAL A 292 -11.90 14.53 -11.70
N GLY A 293 -12.27 13.42 -12.31
CA GLY A 293 -11.73 13.02 -13.61
C GLY A 293 -12.75 12.26 -14.44
N PHE A 294 -12.64 12.35 -15.75
CA PHE A 294 -13.53 11.66 -16.69
C PHE A 294 -12.85 10.42 -17.24
N ARG A 295 -13.40 9.28 -16.98
CA ARG A 295 -12.92 8.00 -17.48
C ARG A 295 -14.01 6.95 -17.51
N GLN A 296 -13.80 5.90 -18.29
CA GLN A 296 -14.57 4.67 -18.26
C GLN A 296 -13.62 3.52 -17.91
N ILE A 297 -14.01 2.66 -16.99
CA ILE A 297 -13.29 1.42 -16.66
C ILE A 297 -14.25 0.26 -16.84
N ASP A 298 -13.88 -0.65 -17.73
CA ASP A 298 -14.58 -1.92 -17.96
C ASP A 298 -13.68 -3.05 -17.44
N ILE A 299 -14.25 -3.97 -16.67
CA ILE A 299 -13.52 -5.09 -16.08
C ILE A 299 -14.23 -6.37 -16.46
N SER A 300 -13.51 -7.29 -17.13
CA SER A 300 -14.09 -8.59 -17.51
C SER A 300 -14.19 -9.54 -16.31
N ASP A 301 -14.91 -10.65 -16.47
CA ASP A 301 -14.98 -11.77 -15.51
C ASP A 301 -13.61 -12.42 -15.20
N ARG A 302 -12.63 -12.23 -16.09
CA ARG A 302 -11.23 -12.63 -15.91
C ARG A 302 -10.33 -11.52 -15.36
N LEU A 303 -10.92 -10.46 -14.85
CA LEU A 303 -10.20 -9.28 -14.33
C LEU A 303 -9.23 -8.65 -15.35
N LEU A 304 -9.60 -8.64 -16.65
CA LEU A 304 -8.96 -7.79 -17.63
C LEU A 304 -9.58 -6.40 -17.54
N PHE A 305 -8.77 -5.42 -17.20
CA PHE A 305 -9.16 -4.03 -17.13
C PHE A 305 -9.02 -3.35 -18.48
N ARG A 306 -10.01 -2.53 -18.83
CA ARG A 306 -9.95 -1.59 -19.94
C ARG A 306 -10.24 -0.19 -19.44
N VAL A 307 -9.30 0.71 -19.62
CA VAL A 307 -9.48 2.12 -19.26
C VAL A 307 -9.67 2.91 -20.56
N ASN A 308 -10.80 3.58 -20.68
CA ASN A 308 -11.20 4.29 -21.92
C ASN A 308 -11.08 3.42 -23.18
N GLY A 309 -11.42 2.12 -23.06
CA GLY A 309 -11.37 1.13 -24.14
C GLY A 309 -10.00 0.45 -24.34
N MET A 310 -8.90 0.98 -23.78
CA MET A 310 -7.57 0.38 -23.88
C MET A 310 -7.35 -0.71 -22.84
N PRO A 311 -6.84 -1.90 -23.19
CA PRO A 311 -6.47 -2.91 -22.23
C PRO A 311 -5.28 -2.42 -21.36
N VAL A 312 -5.39 -2.62 -20.05
CA VAL A 312 -4.36 -2.27 -19.07
C VAL A 312 -4.06 -3.49 -18.23
N ARG A 313 -2.83 -3.95 -18.27
CA ARG A 313 -2.36 -4.99 -17.35
C ARG A 313 -2.00 -4.36 -16.00
N MET A 314 -2.48 -4.97 -14.92
CA MET A 314 -2.28 -4.42 -13.59
C MET A 314 -1.01 -5.00 -12.97
N TRP A 315 -0.02 -4.15 -12.80
CA TRP A 315 1.22 -4.46 -12.08
C TRP A 315 1.28 -3.58 -10.85
N GLY A 316 1.37 -4.18 -9.69
CA GLY A 316 1.28 -3.39 -8.46
C GLY A 316 1.49 -4.18 -7.18
N ALA A 317 1.00 -3.63 -6.09
CA ALA A 317 1.14 -4.24 -4.78
C ALA A 317 -0.04 -3.89 -3.86
N ASN A 318 -0.19 -4.68 -2.80
CA ASN A 318 -1.09 -4.39 -1.70
C ASN A 318 -0.46 -3.34 -0.78
N LEU A 319 -1.26 -2.40 -0.34
CA LEU A 319 -0.88 -1.38 0.62
C LEU A 319 -1.45 -1.74 1.99
N MET A 320 -0.54 -1.89 2.95
CA MET A 320 -0.88 -2.06 4.36
C MET A 320 -1.12 -0.70 5.04
N HIS A 321 -1.43 -0.72 6.34
CA HIS A 321 -1.28 0.45 7.19
C HIS A 321 0.08 1.11 6.90
N LEU A 322 0.09 2.43 6.77
CA LEU A 322 1.35 3.16 6.54
C LEU A 322 2.23 3.20 7.79
N ASP A 323 1.60 3.06 8.94
CA ASP A 323 2.25 3.00 10.24
C ASP A 323 1.34 2.28 11.23
N THR A 324 1.88 1.74 12.31
CA THR A 324 1.09 1.20 13.42
C THR A 324 0.27 2.28 14.09
N LEU A 325 0.84 3.47 14.23
CA LEU A 325 0.18 4.64 14.80
C LEU A 325 -0.33 5.53 13.66
N THR A 326 -1.63 5.62 13.48
CA THR A 326 -2.26 6.36 12.38
C THR A 326 -1.85 7.83 12.31
N ASN A 327 -1.53 8.45 13.43
CA ASN A 327 -1.05 9.83 13.46
C ASN A 327 0.39 10.03 12.96
N CYS A 328 1.11 8.94 12.67
CA CYS A 328 2.40 8.98 12.01
C CYS A 328 2.28 9.02 10.48
N TYR A 329 1.06 9.15 9.95
CA TYR A 329 0.80 9.37 8.53
C TYR A 329 1.12 10.82 8.15
N SER A 330 2.36 11.10 7.82
CA SER A 330 2.71 12.41 7.29
C SER A 330 2.46 12.49 5.77
N PRO A 331 2.19 13.68 5.22
CA PRO A 331 2.13 13.88 3.78
C PRO A 331 3.39 13.41 3.06
N GLU A 332 4.56 13.59 3.69
CA GLU A 332 5.86 13.19 3.15
C GLU A 332 5.99 11.67 3.09
N LYS A 333 5.55 10.95 4.13
CA LYS A 333 5.54 9.48 4.16
C LYS A 333 4.61 8.93 3.08
N MET A 334 3.41 9.51 2.94
CA MET A 334 2.45 9.12 1.89
C MET A 334 3.03 9.38 0.49
N ALA A 335 3.58 10.56 0.26
CA ALA A 335 4.21 10.89 -1.03
C ALA A 335 5.35 9.93 -1.35
N ARG A 336 6.19 9.61 -0.36
CA ARG A 336 7.33 8.69 -0.53
C ARG A 336 6.89 7.28 -0.91
N ILE A 337 5.84 6.74 -0.28
CA ILE A 337 5.29 5.41 -0.64
C ILE A 337 4.77 5.43 -2.09
N LEU A 338 4.08 6.48 -2.51
CA LEU A 338 3.59 6.60 -3.87
C LEU A 338 4.71 6.80 -4.89
N ASP A 339 5.77 7.54 -4.53
CA ASP A 339 7.00 7.65 -5.35
C ASP A 339 7.65 6.28 -5.55
N LEU A 340 7.76 5.50 -4.47
CA LEU A 340 8.29 4.14 -4.54
C LEU A 340 7.39 3.22 -5.37
N ALA A 341 6.07 3.33 -5.26
CA ALA A 341 5.15 2.57 -6.10
C ALA A 341 5.34 2.88 -7.60
N GLN A 342 5.41 4.16 -7.98
CA GLN A 342 5.66 4.56 -9.37
C GLN A 342 7.06 4.16 -9.86
N LEU A 343 8.09 4.34 -9.04
CA LEU A 343 9.46 3.92 -9.37
C LEU A 343 9.54 2.41 -9.61
N ALA A 344 8.74 1.62 -8.90
CA ALA A 344 8.61 0.18 -9.10
C ALA A 344 7.71 -0.22 -10.30
N ASN A 345 7.31 0.73 -11.14
CA ASN A 345 6.39 0.53 -12.26
C ASN A 345 4.98 0.05 -11.86
N CYS A 346 4.55 0.29 -10.62
CA CYS A 346 3.19 0.00 -10.20
C CYS A 346 2.21 0.97 -10.86
N ASN A 347 1.15 0.45 -11.47
CA ASN A 347 0.03 1.22 -11.99
C ASN A 347 -1.25 0.98 -11.18
N MET A 348 -1.24 0.05 -10.23
CA MET A 348 -2.33 -0.21 -9.30
C MET A 348 -1.79 -0.46 -7.90
N LEU A 349 -2.52 0.03 -6.89
CA LEU A 349 -2.38 -0.37 -5.50
C LEU A 349 -3.71 -0.93 -5.01
N ARG A 350 -3.67 -1.97 -4.20
CA ARG A 350 -4.83 -2.46 -3.48
C ARG A 350 -4.79 -1.96 -2.05
N ILE A 351 -5.81 -1.19 -1.67
CA ILE A 351 -6.04 -0.83 -0.26
C ILE A 351 -6.68 -2.05 0.38
N TRP A 352 -5.90 -2.76 1.15
CA TRP A 352 -6.28 -4.04 1.74
C TRP A 352 -7.41 -3.87 2.75
N GLY A 353 -8.28 -4.88 2.88
CA GLY A 353 -9.53 -4.81 3.64
C GLY A 353 -9.40 -4.53 5.15
N GLU A 354 -8.20 -4.68 5.68
CA GLU A 354 -7.93 -4.37 7.09
C GLU A 354 -7.00 -3.15 7.25
N ALA A 355 -6.71 -2.45 6.14
CA ALA A 355 -5.99 -1.19 6.20
C ALA A 355 -6.83 -0.11 6.89
N ASP A 356 -6.17 0.93 7.40
CA ASP A 356 -6.84 2.07 8.01
C ASP A 356 -7.63 2.88 6.96
N LYS A 357 -8.58 3.67 7.45
CA LYS A 357 -9.23 4.71 6.65
C LYS A 357 -8.19 5.76 6.26
N LEU A 358 -7.72 5.69 5.01
CA LEU A 358 -6.72 6.62 4.49
C LEU A 358 -7.30 8.03 4.32
N PRO A 359 -6.49 9.09 4.53
CA PRO A 359 -6.94 10.46 4.38
C PRO A 359 -7.22 10.82 2.92
N GLU A 360 -8.07 11.82 2.69
CA GLU A 360 -8.44 12.34 1.37
C GLU A 360 -7.20 12.62 0.48
N ALA A 361 -6.18 13.23 1.06
CA ALA A 361 -4.95 13.58 0.37
C ALA A 361 -4.25 12.39 -0.30
N PHE A 362 -4.38 11.18 0.25
CA PHE A 362 -3.83 9.98 -0.37
C PHE A 362 -4.50 9.67 -1.71
N TYR A 363 -5.82 9.74 -1.76
CA TYR A 363 -6.60 9.49 -2.98
C TYR A 363 -6.35 10.58 -4.02
N GLU A 364 -6.31 11.85 -3.60
CA GLU A 364 -5.96 12.97 -4.49
C GLU A 364 -4.57 12.81 -5.11
N GLU A 365 -3.58 12.33 -4.34
CA GLU A 365 -2.25 12.04 -4.87
C GLU A 365 -2.28 10.88 -5.88
N CYS A 366 -3.06 9.83 -5.62
CA CYS A 366 -3.27 8.75 -6.59
C CYS A 366 -3.95 9.26 -7.87
N ASP A 367 -4.93 10.17 -7.75
CA ASP A 367 -5.57 10.81 -8.90
C ASP A 367 -4.57 11.57 -9.77
N ARG A 368 -3.73 12.44 -9.15
CA ARG A 368 -2.72 13.23 -9.86
C ARG A 368 -1.62 12.39 -10.47
N ARG A 369 -1.25 11.30 -9.81
CA ARG A 369 -0.20 10.39 -10.26
C ARG A 369 -0.66 9.36 -11.27
N GLY A 370 -1.96 9.15 -11.42
CA GLY A 370 -2.51 8.12 -12.29
C GLY A 370 -2.29 6.69 -11.76
N ILE A 371 -2.30 6.50 -10.45
CA ILE A 371 -2.22 5.18 -9.82
C ILE A 371 -3.64 4.69 -9.58
N LEU A 372 -4.01 3.57 -10.18
CA LEU A 372 -5.32 2.94 -9.96
C LEU A 372 -5.39 2.33 -8.56
N LEU A 373 -6.57 2.38 -7.95
CA LEU A 373 -6.84 1.77 -6.66
C LEU A 373 -7.89 0.66 -6.77
N TRP A 374 -7.55 -0.50 -6.23
CA TRP A 374 -8.48 -1.53 -5.83
C TRP A 374 -8.81 -1.28 -4.37
N GLN A 375 -10.03 -0.85 -4.07
CA GLN A 375 -10.43 -0.47 -2.71
C GLN A 375 -11.29 -1.57 -2.09
N ASP A 376 -10.73 -2.24 -1.05
CA ASP A 376 -11.53 -3.11 -0.22
C ASP A 376 -12.35 -2.27 0.79
N PHE A 377 -13.54 -2.78 1.14
CA PHE A 377 -14.21 -2.37 2.37
C PHE A 377 -13.46 -2.96 3.58
N PHE A 378 -13.71 -2.42 4.76
CA PHE A 378 -12.93 -2.72 5.98
C PHE A 378 -13.25 -4.09 6.59
N LEU A 379 -13.23 -5.15 5.79
CA LEU A 379 -13.41 -6.52 6.22
C LEU A 379 -12.22 -7.38 5.76
N GLY A 380 -11.74 -8.26 6.64
CA GLY A 380 -10.66 -9.17 6.27
C GLY A 380 -10.48 -10.35 7.20
N CYS A 381 -10.02 -11.45 6.66
CA CYS A 381 -9.52 -12.68 7.31
C CYS A 381 -10.33 -13.21 8.51
N SER A 382 -11.54 -12.72 8.73
CA SER A 382 -12.42 -13.05 9.84
C SER A 382 -13.83 -13.37 9.33
N LEU A 383 -14.67 -13.85 10.22
CA LEU A 383 -16.07 -14.13 9.95
C LEU A 383 -16.93 -13.12 10.72
N TYR A 384 -17.90 -12.51 10.07
CA TYR A 384 -18.62 -11.35 10.57
C TYR A 384 -20.07 -11.64 10.91
N SER A 385 -20.60 -10.98 11.93
CA SER A 385 -21.99 -11.13 12.36
C SER A 385 -22.97 -10.57 11.33
N GLU A 386 -24.09 -11.28 11.15
CA GLU A 386 -25.22 -10.86 10.32
C GLU A 386 -26.43 -10.40 11.16
N GLU A 387 -26.22 -10.07 12.42
CA GLU A 387 -27.26 -9.48 13.26
C GLU A 387 -27.63 -8.09 12.76
N ALA A 388 -28.87 -7.68 12.95
CA ALA A 388 -29.45 -6.49 12.30
C ALA A 388 -28.70 -5.18 12.63
N ASP A 389 -28.21 -5.04 13.85
CA ASP A 389 -27.42 -3.90 14.31
C ASP A 389 -26.04 -3.86 13.62
N GLN A 390 -25.39 -5.02 13.49
CA GLN A 390 -24.11 -5.14 12.80
C GLN A 390 -24.26 -4.91 11.29
N LEU A 391 -25.29 -5.46 10.64
CA LEU A 391 -25.57 -5.17 9.23
C LEU A 391 -25.83 -3.68 8.99
N SER A 392 -26.48 -3.00 9.96
CA SER A 392 -26.67 -1.55 9.88
C SER A 392 -25.34 -0.79 9.98
N LEU A 393 -24.44 -1.24 10.84
CA LEU A 393 -23.11 -0.64 11.01
C LEU A 393 -22.28 -0.74 9.71
N TYR A 394 -22.16 -1.95 9.15
CA TYR A 394 -21.44 -2.15 7.89
C TYR A 394 -22.04 -1.35 6.73
N ARG A 395 -23.36 -1.20 6.69
CA ARG A 395 -24.04 -0.30 5.75
C ARG A 395 -23.57 1.14 5.89
N GLN A 396 -23.49 1.65 7.13
CA GLN A 396 -23.03 3.01 7.40
C GLN A 396 -21.58 3.22 6.99
N GLU A 397 -20.69 2.25 7.30
CA GLU A 397 -19.30 2.29 6.84
C GLU A 397 -19.21 2.36 5.31
N ALA A 398 -19.94 1.49 4.60
CA ALA A 398 -19.95 1.49 3.14
C ALA A 398 -20.50 2.79 2.56
N GLU A 399 -21.59 3.31 3.11
CA GLU A 399 -22.17 4.60 2.68
C GLU A 399 -21.20 5.75 2.90
N MET A 400 -20.54 5.80 4.05
CA MET A 400 -19.55 6.83 4.36
C MET A 400 -18.36 6.76 3.41
N LEU A 401 -17.80 5.57 3.18
CA LEU A 401 -16.66 5.38 2.28
C LEU A 401 -17.03 5.81 0.85
N LEU A 402 -18.17 5.36 0.33
CA LEU A 402 -18.58 5.73 -1.02
C LEU A 402 -18.87 7.23 -1.14
N ARG A 403 -19.61 7.83 -0.20
CA ARG A 403 -19.94 9.27 -0.26
C ARG A 403 -18.69 10.14 -0.25
N THR A 404 -17.67 9.74 0.49
CA THR A 404 -16.43 10.51 0.63
C THR A 404 -15.40 10.22 -0.45
N ARG A 405 -15.45 9.06 -1.13
CA ARG A 405 -14.37 8.61 -2.05
C ARG A 405 -14.78 8.36 -3.50
N LYS A 406 -16.05 8.19 -3.81
CA LYS A 406 -16.49 7.81 -5.16
C LYS A 406 -16.13 8.81 -6.28
N HIS A 407 -15.84 10.07 -5.94
CA HIS A 407 -15.46 11.08 -6.92
C HIS A 407 -14.03 10.91 -7.46
N HIS A 408 -13.19 10.12 -6.80
CA HIS A 408 -11.80 9.90 -7.21
C HIS A 408 -11.72 9.03 -8.48
N PRO A 409 -11.14 9.53 -9.57
CA PRO A 409 -10.97 8.74 -10.79
C PRO A 409 -10.00 7.57 -10.63
N CYS A 410 -9.08 7.60 -9.66
CA CYS A 410 -8.14 6.52 -9.39
C CYS A 410 -8.81 5.24 -8.91
N ILE A 411 -9.95 5.29 -8.22
CA ILE A 411 -10.63 4.09 -7.73
C ILE A 411 -11.20 3.29 -8.89
N ALA A 412 -10.66 2.09 -9.13
CA ALA A 412 -11.04 1.23 -10.24
C ALA A 412 -12.26 0.35 -9.91
N LEU A 413 -12.29 -0.19 -8.69
CA LEU A 413 -13.37 -1.07 -8.21
C LEU A 413 -13.48 -0.99 -6.69
N TRP A 414 -14.65 -1.43 -6.19
CA TRP A 414 -14.94 -1.69 -4.79
C TRP A 414 -14.93 -3.18 -4.51
N CYS A 415 -14.25 -3.62 -3.45
CA CYS A 415 -14.20 -5.03 -3.07
C CYS A 415 -14.75 -5.22 -1.66
N GLY A 416 -15.56 -6.25 -1.46
CA GLY A 416 -16.25 -6.52 -0.20
C GLY A 416 -15.33 -6.88 0.97
N GLY A 417 -14.07 -7.21 0.71
CA GLY A 417 -13.07 -7.46 1.74
C GLY A 417 -12.09 -8.57 1.39
N ASN A 418 -11.18 -8.85 2.33
CA ASN A 418 -10.08 -9.78 2.17
C ASN A 418 -10.38 -11.16 2.77
N GLU A 419 -10.17 -12.22 1.98
CA GLU A 419 -10.12 -13.63 2.42
C GLU A 419 -11.33 -14.15 3.22
N LEU A 420 -12.51 -13.58 3.04
CA LEU A 420 -13.71 -13.98 3.77
C LEU A 420 -14.12 -15.43 3.44
N TYR A 421 -14.11 -15.78 2.15
CA TYR A 421 -14.39 -17.14 1.72
C TYR A 421 -13.27 -18.11 2.08
N LEU A 422 -12.01 -17.69 1.99
CA LEU A 422 -10.86 -18.48 2.44
C LEU A 422 -10.93 -18.76 3.94
N ALA A 423 -11.25 -17.74 4.76
CA ALA A 423 -11.42 -17.92 6.20
C ALA A 423 -12.49 -18.99 6.50
N GLN A 424 -13.61 -18.94 5.78
CA GLN A 424 -14.67 -19.95 5.93
C GLN A 424 -14.22 -21.34 5.49
N GLU A 425 -13.57 -21.47 4.33
CA GLU A 425 -13.12 -22.75 3.79
C GLU A 425 -12.07 -23.43 4.68
N TYR A 426 -11.17 -22.66 5.28
CA TYR A 426 -10.15 -23.20 6.18
C TYR A 426 -10.67 -23.52 7.58
N GLN A 427 -11.53 -22.68 8.15
CA GLN A 427 -11.99 -22.81 9.53
C GLN A 427 -13.25 -23.66 9.68
N HIS A 428 -14.19 -23.51 8.74
CA HIS A 428 -15.51 -24.12 8.85
C HIS A 428 -16.05 -24.60 7.49
N PRO A 429 -15.37 -25.55 6.80
CA PRO A 429 -15.70 -25.95 5.43
C PRO A 429 -17.13 -26.47 5.23
N GLU A 430 -17.75 -27.01 6.28
CA GLU A 430 -19.10 -27.57 6.23
C GLU A 430 -20.22 -26.58 6.65
N ALA A 431 -19.84 -25.37 7.06
CA ALA A 431 -20.80 -24.37 7.51
C ALA A 431 -21.07 -23.30 6.41
N PRO A 432 -22.20 -22.59 6.48
CA PRO A 432 -22.44 -21.41 5.66
C PRO A 432 -21.38 -20.34 5.91
N VAL A 433 -21.10 -19.52 4.89
CA VAL A 433 -20.20 -18.38 5.04
C VAL A 433 -20.84 -17.34 5.97
N TYR A 434 -20.19 -17.07 7.10
CA TYR A 434 -20.63 -16.01 8.01
C TYR A 434 -20.17 -14.64 7.48
N GLY A 435 -21.11 -13.70 7.40
CA GLY A 435 -20.89 -12.39 6.79
C GLY A 435 -21.22 -12.34 5.30
N GLU A 436 -21.72 -13.42 4.71
CA GLU A 436 -22.08 -13.47 3.28
C GLU A 436 -23.13 -12.42 2.92
N LYS A 437 -24.11 -12.13 3.78
CA LYS A 437 -25.10 -11.06 3.56
C LYS A 437 -24.47 -9.69 3.43
N ILE A 438 -23.37 -9.43 4.15
CA ILE A 438 -22.67 -8.17 4.08
C ILE A 438 -22.15 -7.97 2.65
N ILE A 439 -21.43 -8.97 2.13
CA ILE A 439 -20.73 -8.87 0.84
C ILE A 439 -21.60 -9.22 -0.37
N ARG A 440 -22.75 -9.88 -0.18
CA ARG A 440 -23.66 -10.25 -1.29
C ARG A 440 -24.93 -9.42 -1.34
N GLU A 441 -25.34 -8.79 -0.24
CA GLU A 441 -26.60 -8.02 -0.19
C GLU A 441 -26.35 -6.57 0.20
N VAL A 442 -25.69 -6.31 1.36
CA VAL A 442 -25.54 -4.96 1.90
C VAL A 442 -24.63 -4.10 1.03
N PHE A 443 -23.39 -4.53 0.82
CA PHE A 443 -22.43 -3.73 0.04
C PHE A 443 -22.82 -3.56 -1.43
N PRO A 444 -23.26 -4.61 -2.16
CA PRO A 444 -23.70 -4.40 -3.54
C PRO A 444 -24.92 -3.49 -3.66
N GLU A 445 -25.87 -3.52 -2.70
CA GLU A 445 -26.99 -2.58 -2.69
C GLU A 445 -26.51 -1.13 -2.52
N VAL A 446 -25.58 -0.90 -1.58
CA VAL A 446 -25.00 0.44 -1.34
C VAL A 446 -24.22 0.90 -2.56
N CYS A 447 -23.39 0.04 -3.16
CA CYS A 447 -22.65 0.35 -4.39
C CYS A 447 -23.59 0.67 -5.57
N ALA A 448 -24.60 -0.18 -5.82
CA ALA A 448 -25.56 0.06 -6.89
C ALA A 448 -26.35 1.37 -6.74
N ARG A 449 -26.59 1.80 -5.50
CA ARG A 449 -27.32 3.04 -5.21
C ARG A 449 -26.43 4.28 -5.26
N LEU A 450 -25.19 4.19 -4.79
CA LEU A 450 -24.30 5.35 -4.61
C LEU A 450 -23.26 5.50 -5.71
N ASP A 451 -22.80 4.40 -6.30
CA ASP A 451 -21.78 4.39 -7.35
C ASP A 451 -22.03 3.27 -8.37
N PRO A 452 -23.09 3.36 -9.18
CA PRO A 452 -23.49 2.31 -10.12
C PRO A 452 -22.54 2.11 -11.31
N HIS A 453 -21.56 2.99 -11.47
CA HIS A 453 -20.63 2.99 -12.60
C HIS A 453 -19.34 2.21 -12.33
N ARG A 454 -19.10 1.78 -11.09
CA ARG A 454 -17.93 0.96 -10.75
C ARG A 454 -18.33 -0.47 -10.43
N LEU A 455 -17.43 -1.38 -10.78
CA LEU A 455 -17.58 -2.78 -10.40
C LEU A 455 -17.52 -2.91 -8.87
N TYR A 456 -18.48 -3.66 -8.34
CA TYR A 456 -18.39 -4.23 -7.01
C TYR A 456 -17.93 -5.68 -7.12
N TYR A 457 -16.87 -6.06 -6.37
CA TYR A 457 -16.29 -7.38 -6.31
C TYR A 457 -16.49 -7.98 -4.91
N PRO A 458 -17.08 -9.18 -4.75
CA PRO A 458 -17.60 -9.60 -3.43
C PRO A 458 -16.54 -9.85 -2.36
N SER A 459 -15.40 -10.40 -2.72
CA SER A 459 -14.27 -10.71 -1.82
C SER A 459 -13.03 -11.00 -2.65
N SER A 460 -11.86 -10.78 -2.13
CA SER A 460 -10.59 -11.19 -2.72
C SER A 460 -9.92 -12.22 -1.78
N PRO A 461 -9.66 -13.48 -2.26
CA PRO A 461 -10.06 -14.01 -3.55
C PRO A 461 -11.52 -14.44 -3.57
N CYS A 462 -12.09 -14.55 -4.78
CA CYS A 462 -13.45 -14.97 -4.95
C CYS A 462 -13.70 -15.60 -6.32
N GLY A 463 -14.41 -16.72 -6.37
CA GLY A 463 -14.91 -17.33 -7.60
C GLY A 463 -14.68 -18.84 -7.66
N GLY A 464 -15.16 -19.45 -8.74
CA GLY A 464 -14.94 -20.86 -9.01
C GLY A 464 -15.54 -21.86 -8.03
N SER A 465 -14.91 -23.01 -7.94
CA SER A 465 -15.33 -24.12 -7.05
C SER A 465 -14.80 -23.97 -5.62
N PHE A 466 -13.85 -23.09 -5.41
CA PHE A 466 -13.27 -22.69 -4.12
C PHE A 466 -12.69 -21.27 -4.27
N ALA A 467 -12.48 -20.57 -3.16
CA ALA A 467 -12.13 -19.15 -3.20
C ALA A 467 -10.87 -18.84 -4.03
N ASN A 468 -9.90 -19.71 -3.97
CA ASN A 468 -8.60 -19.57 -4.64
C ASN A 468 -8.50 -20.33 -5.97
N ASP A 469 -9.63 -20.51 -6.70
CA ASP A 469 -9.65 -21.19 -7.99
C ASP A 469 -8.92 -20.35 -9.05
N PRO A 470 -7.79 -20.82 -9.59
CA PRO A 470 -6.99 -20.02 -10.54
C PRO A 470 -7.70 -19.77 -11.88
N GLN A 471 -8.79 -20.50 -12.16
CA GLN A 471 -9.55 -20.36 -13.41
C GLN A 471 -10.72 -19.39 -13.29
N CYS A 472 -10.94 -18.78 -12.12
CA CYS A 472 -12.08 -17.93 -11.88
C CYS A 472 -11.72 -16.79 -10.93
N GLY A 473 -12.04 -15.55 -11.32
CA GLY A 473 -11.75 -14.39 -10.47
C GLY A 473 -10.27 -14.15 -10.22
N ASP A 474 -9.95 -13.77 -9.00
CA ASP A 474 -8.58 -13.52 -8.52
C ASP A 474 -8.08 -14.67 -7.61
N THR A 475 -6.80 -14.64 -7.34
CA THR A 475 -6.13 -15.73 -6.60
C THR A 475 -5.08 -15.14 -5.65
N HIS A 476 -4.99 -15.70 -4.42
CA HIS A 476 -3.88 -15.46 -3.49
C HIS A 476 -2.84 -16.57 -3.67
N GLY A 477 -1.71 -16.22 -4.27
CA GLY A 477 -0.70 -17.19 -4.73
C GLY A 477 0.37 -17.52 -3.70
N TYR A 478 0.04 -18.13 -2.58
CA TYR A 478 0.99 -18.47 -1.53
C TYR A 478 1.66 -19.84 -1.69
N THR A 479 1.27 -20.64 -2.68
CA THR A 479 1.81 -22.00 -2.88
C THR A 479 2.48 -22.14 -4.23
N HIS A 480 3.51 -23.00 -4.33
CA HIS A 480 4.16 -23.36 -5.60
C HIS A 480 3.26 -24.20 -6.54
N LEU A 481 2.09 -24.60 -6.08
CA LEU A 481 1.20 -25.52 -6.81
C LEU A 481 0.66 -24.93 -8.12
N TRP A 482 0.62 -23.61 -8.25
CA TRP A 482 0.14 -22.90 -9.43
C TRP A 482 1.04 -23.03 -10.65
N PHE A 483 2.29 -23.42 -10.45
CA PHE A 483 3.34 -23.47 -11.47
C PHE A 483 3.73 -24.88 -11.88
N VAL A 484 2.93 -25.85 -11.57
CA VAL A 484 3.13 -27.22 -12.06
C VAL A 484 2.82 -27.25 -13.55
N PRO A 485 3.71 -27.79 -14.40
CA PRO A 485 3.48 -27.93 -15.82
C PRO A 485 2.12 -28.56 -16.12
N GLY A 486 1.36 -27.98 -17.06
CA GLY A 486 0.02 -28.43 -17.44
C GLY A 486 -1.11 -27.94 -16.57
N ARG A 487 -0.88 -27.16 -15.49
CA ARG A 487 -1.94 -26.49 -14.73
C ARG A 487 -2.24 -25.09 -15.28
N ALA A 488 -3.46 -24.64 -15.05
CA ALA A 488 -3.90 -23.30 -15.43
C ALA A 488 -3.13 -22.22 -14.66
N TYR A 489 -2.78 -21.15 -15.35
CA TYR A 489 -2.29 -19.93 -14.72
C TYR A 489 -3.47 -19.17 -14.12
N PRO A 490 -3.31 -18.47 -12.98
CA PRO A 490 -4.35 -17.62 -12.44
C PRO A 490 -4.66 -16.47 -13.40
N HIS A 491 -5.92 -16.09 -13.49
CA HIS A 491 -6.34 -14.95 -14.29
C HIS A 491 -5.78 -13.62 -13.73
N PHE A 492 -5.75 -13.51 -12.40
CA PHE A 492 -5.24 -12.36 -11.70
C PHE A 492 -4.70 -12.80 -10.33
N LEU A 493 -3.48 -12.42 -10.01
CA LEU A 493 -2.94 -12.61 -8.66
C LEU A 493 -3.11 -11.31 -7.89
N SER A 494 -4.06 -11.28 -6.98
CA SER A 494 -4.30 -10.14 -6.09
C SER A 494 -3.39 -10.14 -4.86
N GLU A 495 -2.79 -11.29 -4.51
CA GLU A 495 -1.72 -11.41 -3.52
C GLU A 495 -0.73 -12.51 -3.91
N ASN A 496 0.56 -12.22 -3.75
CA ASN A 496 1.64 -13.18 -3.94
C ASN A 496 2.92 -12.69 -3.28
N CYS A 497 3.57 -13.50 -2.48
CA CYS A 497 4.76 -13.10 -1.72
C CYS A 497 5.59 -14.25 -1.19
N ARG A 498 6.74 -13.85 -0.63
CA ARG A 498 7.56 -14.61 0.32
C ARG A 498 8.01 -13.70 1.47
N VAL A 499 8.28 -14.29 2.62
CA VAL A 499 8.87 -13.58 3.75
C VAL A 499 10.31 -13.22 3.42
N SER A 500 10.70 -12.00 3.75
CA SER A 500 12.04 -11.47 3.63
C SER A 500 12.44 -10.67 4.85
N THR A 501 13.74 -10.45 5.02
CA THR A 501 14.24 -9.46 5.97
C THR A 501 14.19 -8.06 5.35
N PRO A 502 14.18 -7.01 6.16
CA PRO A 502 14.63 -5.69 5.73
C PRO A 502 16.07 -5.71 5.22
N THR A 503 16.54 -4.59 4.68
CA THR A 503 17.95 -4.44 4.30
C THR A 503 18.88 -4.64 5.48
N TRP A 504 20.17 -4.94 5.23
CA TRP A 504 21.16 -5.07 6.31
C TRP A 504 21.24 -3.82 7.19
N GLN A 505 21.17 -2.64 6.59
CA GLN A 505 21.19 -1.36 7.28
C GLN A 505 19.96 -1.21 8.21
N SER A 506 18.80 -1.56 7.72
CA SER A 506 17.56 -1.53 8.51
C SER A 506 17.56 -2.58 9.63
N MET A 507 18.09 -3.78 9.38
CA MET A 507 18.24 -4.80 10.41
C MET A 507 19.10 -4.31 11.58
N ASN A 508 20.18 -3.57 11.31
CA ASN A 508 21.03 -2.95 12.34
C ASN A 508 20.32 -1.84 13.14
N GLN A 509 19.33 -1.17 12.55
CA GLN A 509 18.51 -0.19 13.27
C GLN A 509 17.44 -0.86 14.15
N MET A 510 16.98 -2.00 13.74
CA MET A 510 15.86 -2.71 14.36
C MET A 510 16.31 -3.62 15.52
N MET A 511 17.50 -4.20 15.45
CA MET A 511 18.00 -5.20 16.37
C MET A 511 19.32 -4.78 16.99
N THR A 512 19.53 -5.20 18.23
CA THR A 512 20.85 -5.12 18.87
C THR A 512 21.80 -6.14 18.25
N SER A 513 23.11 -5.94 18.40
CA SER A 513 24.10 -6.90 17.88
C SER A 513 23.92 -8.33 18.46
N ALA A 514 23.41 -8.46 19.68
CA ALA A 514 23.11 -9.75 20.29
C ALA A 514 21.85 -10.42 19.71
N GLU A 515 20.88 -9.62 19.23
CA GLU A 515 19.68 -10.12 18.56
C GLU A 515 19.95 -10.46 17.09
N LEU A 516 20.86 -9.76 16.44
CA LEU A 516 21.22 -10.03 15.04
C LEU A 516 21.85 -11.40 14.87
N TRP A 517 22.66 -11.85 15.84
CA TRP A 517 23.33 -13.13 15.76
C TRP A 517 23.66 -13.67 17.14
N GLU A 518 23.05 -14.77 17.51
CA GLU A 518 23.30 -15.46 18.77
C GLU A 518 24.53 -16.37 18.62
N GLU A 519 25.44 -16.35 19.61
CA GLU A 519 26.66 -17.14 19.60
C GLU A 519 26.34 -18.66 19.54
N GLY A 520 26.82 -19.35 18.54
CA GLY A 520 26.64 -20.80 18.35
C GLY A 520 25.47 -21.20 17.46
N THR A 521 24.83 -20.25 16.76
CA THR A 521 23.62 -20.48 15.98
C THR A 521 23.83 -20.41 14.47
N TYR A 522 23.12 -21.22 13.85
CA TYR A 522 22.26 -21.23 12.67
C TYR A 522 22.96 -20.89 11.36
N ALA A 523 23.61 -21.88 10.76
CA ALA A 523 23.61 -21.92 9.32
C ALA A 523 22.21 -22.31 8.86
N LEU A 524 21.51 -21.47 8.10
CA LEU A 524 20.42 -21.92 7.24
C LEU A 524 21.05 -22.89 6.25
N THR A 525 21.01 -24.16 6.59
CA THR A 525 21.56 -25.19 5.72
C THR A 525 20.53 -25.52 4.66
N ALA A 526 20.98 -26.05 3.53
CA ALA A 526 20.08 -26.62 2.52
C ALA A 526 19.18 -27.74 3.07
N HIS A 527 19.49 -28.26 4.24
CA HIS A 527 18.75 -29.31 4.92
C HIS A 527 17.67 -28.76 5.88
N HIS A 528 17.81 -27.49 6.31
CA HIS A 528 16.88 -26.81 7.22
C HIS A 528 16.57 -25.41 6.70
N PRO A 529 15.89 -25.28 5.57
CA PRO A 529 15.68 -23.99 4.89
C PRO A 529 14.81 -23.00 5.67
N CYS A 530 14.13 -23.48 6.72
CA CYS A 530 13.21 -22.66 7.53
C CYS A 530 13.79 -22.27 8.89
N GLU A 531 15.04 -22.61 9.19
CA GLU A 531 15.67 -22.21 10.45
C GLU A 531 16.24 -20.80 10.34
N ILE A 532 15.65 -19.87 11.07
CA ILE A 532 16.16 -18.52 11.29
C ILE A 532 16.46 -18.33 12.78
N PRO A 533 17.28 -17.35 13.18
CA PRO A 533 17.55 -17.05 14.57
C PRO A 533 16.27 -16.87 15.39
N GLU A 534 16.23 -17.38 16.63
CA GLU A 534 15.06 -17.25 17.51
C GLU A 534 14.70 -15.79 17.78
N SER A 535 15.72 -14.92 17.89
CA SER A 535 15.55 -13.47 17.99
C SER A 535 14.80 -12.88 16.80
N TRP A 536 15.06 -13.36 15.57
CA TRP A 536 14.36 -12.90 14.38
C TRP A 536 12.90 -13.33 14.37
N MET A 537 12.58 -14.50 14.93
CA MET A 537 11.20 -14.97 15.07
C MET A 537 10.34 -14.02 15.90
N LYS A 538 10.92 -13.28 16.86
CA LYS A 538 10.20 -12.27 17.64
C LYS A 538 9.74 -11.07 16.82
N HIS A 539 10.39 -10.84 15.69
CA HIS A 539 10.04 -9.78 14.72
C HIS A 539 9.28 -10.32 13.51
N THR A 540 8.91 -11.60 13.52
CA THR A 540 8.21 -12.25 12.41
C THR A 540 6.75 -12.44 12.76
N PRO A 541 5.79 -11.98 11.92
CA PRO A 541 4.38 -12.27 12.14
C PRO A 541 4.11 -13.76 11.94
N ASN A 542 3.06 -14.26 12.58
CA ASN A 542 2.65 -15.67 12.52
C ASN A 542 3.73 -16.64 13.02
N GLU A 543 3.93 -16.71 14.33
CA GLU A 543 4.82 -17.65 14.99
C GLU A 543 4.75 -19.06 14.40
N GLY A 544 5.92 -19.62 14.10
CA GLY A 544 6.06 -21.00 13.62
C GLY A 544 5.84 -21.19 12.12
N TRP A 545 5.59 -20.12 11.34
CA TRP A 545 5.37 -20.24 9.93
C TRP A 545 6.09 -19.18 9.10
N LEU A 546 7.13 -19.60 8.38
CA LEU A 546 7.87 -18.75 7.46
C LEU A 546 7.72 -19.27 6.02
N LYS A 547 7.22 -18.41 5.16
CA LYS A 547 7.21 -18.63 3.71
C LYS A 547 8.44 -17.95 3.11
N LEU A 548 9.58 -18.59 3.18
CA LEU A 548 10.80 -18.10 2.53
C LEU A 548 10.74 -18.36 1.02
N GLY A 549 11.50 -17.58 0.25
CA GLY A 549 11.86 -17.91 -1.12
C GLY A 549 12.75 -19.16 -1.19
N PRO A 550 13.30 -19.52 -2.34
CA PRO A 550 14.15 -20.71 -2.52
C PRO A 550 15.53 -20.54 -1.88
N VAL A 551 15.59 -20.39 -0.54
CA VAL A 551 16.85 -20.18 0.20
C VAL A 551 17.87 -21.31 0.00
N GLU A 552 17.42 -22.51 -0.34
CA GLU A 552 18.24 -23.65 -0.69
C GLU A 552 19.04 -23.47 -1.98
N HIS A 553 18.70 -22.49 -2.80
CA HIS A 553 19.48 -22.15 -4.01
C HIS A 553 20.77 -21.39 -3.69
N TYR A 554 20.90 -20.86 -2.49
CA TYR A 554 22.00 -19.99 -2.05
C TYR A 554 23.00 -20.72 -1.16
N ARG A 555 24.20 -20.16 -1.00
CA ARG A 555 25.23 -20.70 -0.10
C ARG A 555 24.78 -20.55 1.36
N ASP A 556 25.30 -21.40 2.21
CA ASP A 556 25.06 -21.32 3.64
C ASP A 556 25.64 -19.99 4.20
N ALA A 557 24.93 -19.38 5.14
CA ALA A 557 25.32 -18.12 5.73
C ALA A 557 26.19 -18.40 6.97
N GLU A 558 27.34 -17.74 7.08
CA GLU A 558 28.24 -17.81 8.24
C GLU A 558 28.13 -16.54 9.12
N THR A 559 27.52 -15.49 8.56
CA THR A 559 27.31 -14.19 9.23
C THR A 559 25.86 -13.73 9.07
N PRO A 560 25.37 -12.84 9.97
CA PRO A 560 24.01 -12.30 9.85
C PRO A 560 23.82 -11.53 8.54
N GLN A 561 24.85 -10.86 8.04
CA GLN A 561 24.77 -10.12 6.78
C GLN A 561 24.58 -11.07 5.57
N GLU A 562 25.31 -12.19 5.55
CA GLU A 562 25.13 -13.23 4.54
C GLU A 562 23.75 -13.87 4.62
N MET A 563 23.19 -14.01 5.84
CA MET A 563 21.83 -14.52 6.01
C MET A 563 20.77 -13.54 5.48
N VAL A 564 20.92 -12.24 5.76
CA VAL A 564 20.06 -11.19 5.19
C VAL A 564 20.14 -11.25 3.66
N TYR A 565 21.34 -11.30 3.10
CA TYR A 565 21.50 -11.45 1.64
C TYR A 565 20.75 -12.66 1.10
N ARG A 566 20.96 -13.82 1.68
CA ARG A 566 20.35 -15.09 1.26
C ARG A 566 18.82 -15.04 1.25
N VAL A 567 18.24 -14.52 2.29
CA VAL A 567 16.77 -14.43 2.42
C VAL A 567 16.20 -13.39 1.44
N CYS A 568 16.84 -12.23 1.32
CA CYS A 568 16.43 -11.16 0.40
C CYS A 568 16.58 -11.59 -1.08
N ALA A 569 17.69 -12.24 -1.43
CA ALA A 569 17.93 -12.71 -2.78
C ALA A 569 16.97 -13.84 -3.17
N ALA A 570 16.65 -14.75 -2.25
CA ALA A 570 15.64 -15.79 -2.48
C ALA A 570 14.24 -15.21 -2.70
N HIS A 571 13.87 -14.13 -2.01
CA HIS A 571 12.62 -13.43 -2.28
C HIS A 571 12.62 -12.77 -3.66
N ALA A 572 13.72 -12.11 -4.03
CA ALA A 572 13.88 -11.49 -5.35
C ALA A 572 13.80 -12.54 -6.48
N GLU A 573 14.48 -13.69 -6.33
CA GLU A 573 14.40 -14.81 -7.27
C GLU A 573 12.96 -15.32 -7.42
N TYR A 574 12.25 -15.45 -6.31
CA TYR A 574 10.85 -15.85 -6.34
C TYR A 574 9.99 -14.87 -7.16
N ILE A 575 10.13 -13.57 -6.96
CA ILE A 575 9.40 -12.55 -7.74
C ILE A 575 9.75 -12.65 -9.22
N HIS A 576 11.04 -12.76 -9.55
CA HIS A 576 11.52 -12.90 -10.93
C HIS A 576 10.84 -14.08 -11.65
N GLU A 577 10.90 -15.24 -11.03
CA GLU A 577 10.31 -16.48 -11.54
C GLU A 577 8.80 -16.37 -11.75
N GLN A 578 8.08 -15.86 -10.74
CA GLN A 578 6.63 -15.77 -10.78
C GLN A 578 6.16 -14.80 -11.86
N VAL A 579 6.62 -13.55 -11.81
CA VAL A 579 6.20 -12.52 -12.76
C VAL A 579 6.65 -12.88 -14.17
N GLY A 580 7.88 -13.42 -14.33
CA GLY A 580 8.37 -13.90 -15.61
C GLY A 580 7.42 -14.94 -16.23
N ARG A 581 6.98 -15.93 -15.46
CA ARG A 581 6.01 -16.94 -15.90
C ARG A 581 4.67 -16.34 -16.30
N PHE A 582 4.12 -15.43 -15.50
CA PHE A 582 2.85 -14.78 -15.81
C PHE A 582 2.91 -13.99 -17.11
N ARG A 583 4.00 -13.27 -17.34
CA ARG A 583 4.19 -12.50 -18.56
C ARG A 583 4.40 -13.41 -19.77
N ARG A 584 5.17 -14.50 -19.64
CA ARG A 584 5.36 -15.52 -20.69
C ARG A 584 4.06 -16.25 -21.03
N GLY A 585 3.18 -16.47 -20.06
CA GLY A 585 1.87 -17.12 -20.27
C GLY A 585 0.98 -16.42 -21.29
N ARG A 586 1.30 -15.19 -21.69
CA ARG A 586 0.61 -14.41 -22.73
C ARG A 586 1.14 -14.70 -24.15
N ALA A 587 2.22 -15.46 -24.30
CA ALA A 587 2.72 -15.85 -25.62
C ALA A 587 1.69 -16.76 -26.32
N PRO A 588 1.61 -16.73 -27.67
CA PRO A 588 0.66 -17.55 -28.42
C PRO A 588 1.07 -19.04 -28.34
N TRP A 589 0.49 -19.74 -27.37
CA TRP A 589 0.59 -21.19 -27.22
C TRP A 589 -0.61 -21.86 -27.85
N GLU A 590 -0.56 -23.17 -28.08
CA GLU A 590 -1.64 -23.95 -28.65
C GLU A 590 -2.97 -23.88 -27.85
N ASN A 591 -2.96 -23.45 -26.59
CA ASN A 591 -4.14 -23.20 -25.76
C ASN A 591 -4.02 -21.87 -25.00
N SER A 592 -3.88 -20.78 -25.73
CA SER A 592 -3.57 -19.44 -25.18
C SER A 592 -4.61 -18.92 -24.18
N ASP A 593 -5.88 -19.29 -24.31
CA ASP A 593 -6.97 -18.79 -23.45
C ASP A 593 -6.85 -19.21 -21.98
N ILE A 594 -6.11 -20.27 -21.69
CA ILE A 594 -5.95 -20.82 -20.34
C ILE A 594 -4.78 -20.18 -19.57
N ARG A 595 -3.92 -19.39 -20.23
CA ARG A 595 -2.62 -18.95 -19.71
C ARG A 595 -2.45 -17.45 -19.55
N HIS A 596 -3.50 -16.65 -19.74
CA HIS A 596 -3.43 -15.19 -19.64
C HIS A 596 -3.63 -14.72 -18.20
N THR A 597 -2.57 -14.22 -17.59
CA THR A 597 -2.66 -13.43 -16.36
C THR A 597 -2.84 -11.96 -16.70
N ASN A 598 -3.86 -11.33 -16.12
CA ASN A 598 -4.23 -9.93 -16.38
C ASN A 598 -3.65 -8.96 -15.37
N GLY A 599 -3.08 -9.47 -14.29
CA GLY A 599 -2.41 -8.66 -13.28
C GLY A 599 -1.75 -9.47 -12.18
N HIS A 600 -0.84 -8.80 -11.49
CA HIS A 600 -0.13 -9.29 -10.32
C HIS A 600 0.03 -8.15 -9.33
N LEU A 601 -0.50 -8.32 -8.12
CA LEU A 601 -0.32 -7.43 -7.00
C LEU A 601 0.50 -8.17 -5.95
N LEU A 602 1.68 -7.64 -5.64
CA LEU A 602 2.55 -8.24 -4.65
C LEU A 602 1.95 -8.06 -3.24
N TRP A 603 1.99 -9.07 -2.42
CA TRP A 603 1.78 -8.95 -0.99
C TRP A 603 3.14 -8.85 -0.29
N ARG A 604 3.63 -7.69 0.13
CA ARG A 604 3.00 -6.36 0.10
C ARG A 604 4.01 -5.27 -0.25
N LEU A 605 3.55 -4.04 -0.52
CA LEU A 605 4.46 -2.94 -0.85
C LEU A 605 5.30 -2.53 0.37
N ASN A 606 4.65 -2.22 1.50
CA ASN A 606 5.27 -1.60 2.66
C ASN A 606 5.08 -2.40 3.94
N GLU A 607 5.99 -2.17 4.88
CA GLU A 607 5.82 -2.56 6.28
C GLU A 607 5.35 -1.37 7.11
N ASN A 608 4.51 -1.64 8.11
CA ASN A 608 3.96 -0.64 9.04
C ASN A 608 4.73 -0.56 10.36
N SER A 609 5.64 -1.49 10.58
CA SER A 609 6.49 -1.59 11.76
C SER A 609 7.77 -2.36 11.42
N ASN A 610 8.61 -2.49 12.39
CA ASN A 610 9.92 -3.11 12.25
C ASN A 610 9.82 -4.64 12.33
N VAL A 611 9.49 -5.27 11.22
CA VAL A 611 9.22 -6.71 11.12
C VAL A 611 10.01 -7.37 9.99
N ILE A 612 10.27 -8.65 10.17
CA ILE A 612 10.74 -9.57 9.13
C ILE A 612 9.48 -10.19 8.51
N SER A 613 9.07 -9.72 7.36
CA SER A 613 7.78 -10.06 6.80
C SER A 613 7.77 -10.02 5.27
N PHE A 614 6.70 -9.60 4.66
CA PHE A 614 6.41 -9.72 3.24
C PHE A 614 6.71 -8.44 2.44
N GLY A 615 6.87 -7.30 3.13
CA GLY A 615 7.05 -6.01 2.50
C GLY A 615 8.35 -5.89 1.73
N VAL A 616 8.27 -5.32 0.54
CA VAL A 616 9.46 -5.02 -0.28
C VAL A 616 10.06 -3.66 0.03
N VAL A 617 9.31 -2.83 0.73
CA VAL A 617 9.76 -1.57 1.35
C VAL A 617 9.59 -1.72 2.85
N ASP A 618 10.66 -1.55 3.60
CA ASP A 618 10.63 -1.70 5.05
C ASP A 618 10.02 -0.48 5.78
N TYR A 619 9.92 -0.56 7.11
CA TYR A 619 9.36 0.49 7.95
C TYR A 619 10.08 1.84 7.80
N PHE A 620 11.39 1.82 7.54
CA PHE A 620 12.20 3.01 7.33
C PHE A 620 12.09 3.57 5.90
N LEU A 621 11.15 3.03 5.11
CA LEU A 621 10.94 3.36 3.70
C LEU A 621 12.14 3.07 2.80
N GLN A 622 12.92 2.03 3.18
CA GLN A 622 14.04 1.55 2.38
C GLN A 622 13.58 0.41 1.46
N PRO A 623 13.77 0.56 0.15
CA PRO A 623 13.47 -0.49 -0.79
C PRO A 623 14.53 -1.60 -0.75
N GLY A 624 14.10 -2.84 -0.54
CA GLY A 624 14.96 -4.02 -0.48
C GLY A 624 15.27 -4.63 -1.85
N HIS A 625 16.01 -5.74 -1.87
CA HIS A 625 16.37 -6.47 -3.10
C HIS A 625 15.14 -6.87 -3.93
N ALA A 626 14.13 -7.42 -3.28
CA ALA A 626 12.88 -7.83 -3.90
C ALA A 626 12.10 -6.66 -4.55
N TYR A 627 12.21 -5.44 -3.99
CA TYR A 627 11.62 -4.25 -4.57
C TYR A 627 12.23 -3.91 -5.94
N TYR A 628 13.56 -3.91 -6.05
CA TYR A 628 14.22 -3.62 -7.33
C TYR A 628 14.01 -4.73 -8.35
N GLU A 629 13.85 -5.97 -7.90
CA GLU A 629 13.46 -7.05 -8.79
C GLU A 629 12.02 -6.89 -9.28
N MET A 630 11.08 -6.54 -8.41
CA MET A 630 9.71 -6.19 -8.78
C MET A 630 9.70 -5.05 -9.82
N LYS A 631 10.50 -4.01 -9.60
CA LYS A 631 10.65 -2.88 -10.54
C LYS A 631 11.07 -3.36 -11.93
N ARG A 632 12.09 -4.22 -12.02
CA ARG A 632 12.57 -4.80 -13.29
C ARG A 632 11.49 -5.65 -13.95
N CYS A 633 10.84 -6.51 -13.18
CA CYS A 633 9.80 -7.40 -13.67
C CYS A 633 8.51 -6.66 -14.10
N TYR A 634 8.20 -5.50 -13.54
CA TYR A 634 7.03 -4.69 -13.90
C TYR A 634 7.31 -3.66 -14.98
N ALA A 635 8.54 -3.60 -15.49
CA ALA A 635 8.88 -2.68 -16.58
C ALA A 635 7.95 -2.89 -17.79
N PRO A 636 7.49 -1.81 -18.45
CA PRO A 636 6.56 -1.90 -19.59
C PRO A 636 7.08 -2.76 -20.73
N VAL A 637 8.40 -2.77 -20.95
CA VAL A 637 9.10 -3.69 -21.83
C VAL A 637 9.92 -4.62 -20.95
N PHE A 638 9.69 -5.92 -21.08
CA PHE A 638 10.32 -6.91 -20.22
C PHE A 638 10.83 -8.10 -21.01
N ALA A 639 12.11 -8.41 -20.85
CA ALA A 639 12.70 -9.64 -21.36
C ALA A 639 12.80 -10.67 -20.25
N SER A 640 12.44 -11.91 -20.53
CA SER A 640 12.58 -13.02 -19.59
C SER A 640 13.18 -14.25 -20.24
N VAL A 641 13.91 -15.02 -19.45
CA VAL A 641 14.50 -16.30 -19.85
C VAL A 641 13.71 -17.43 -19.19
N ALA A 642 13.20 -18.37 -19.98
CA ALA A 642 12.61 -19.59 -19.46
C ALA A 642 13.63 -20.73 -19.54
N LEU A 643 13.78 -21.49 -18.47
CA LEU A 643 14.65 -22.67 -18.37
C LEU A 643 13.85 -23.99 -18.26
N ASP A 644 12.50 -23.89 -18.28
CA ASP A 644 11.57 -25.00 -18.19
C ASP A 644 11.25 -25.64 -19.56
N ASP A 645 10.17 -26.40 -19.67
CA ASP A 645 9.75 -27.11 -20.89
C ASP A 645 9.55 -26.19 -22.11
N HIS A 646 9.48 -24.89 -21.90
CA HIS A 646 9.36 -23.86 -22.92
C HIS A 646 10.61 -22.99 -23.00
N ALA A 647 11.77 -23.60 -22.77
CA ALA A 647 13.05 -22.91 -22.72
C ALA A 647 13.26 -21.94 -23.90
N GLY A 648 13.61 -20.71 -23.55
CA GLY A 648 13.76 -19.66 -24.54
C GLY A 648 13.77 -18.27 -23.98
N ILE A 649 13.91 -17.29 -24.85
CA ILE A 649 13.89 -15.88 -24.55
C ILE A 649 12.56 -15.30 -25.02
N TYR A 650 11.91 -14.59 -24.12
CA TYR A 650 10.62 -13.97 -24.33
C TYR A 650 10.71 -12.47 -24.15
N LEU A 651 9.96 -11.74 -24.98
CA LEU A 651 9.80 -10.30 -24.90
C LEU A 651 8.33 -9.95 -24.71
N THR A 652 8.04 -9.14 -23.73
CA THR A 652 6.71 -8.60 -23.45
C THR A 652 6.68 -7.10 -23.69
N ASN A 653 5.62 -6.61 -24.33
CA ASN A 653 5.33 -5.20 -24.55
C ASN A 653 3.97 -4.84 -23.91
N ASP A 654 3.99 -4.16 -22.77
CA ASP A 654 2.81 -3.62 -22.10
C ASP A 654 2.61 -2.11 -22.40
N THR A 655 3.34 -1.56 -23.37
CA THR A 655 3.16 -0.17 -23.80
C THR A 655 1.97 -0.05 -24.74
N THR A 656 1.53 1.19 -24.99
CA THR A 656 0.43 1.52 -25.92
C THR A 656 0.85 1.59 -27.39
N ARG A 657 2.10 1.25 -27.73
CA ARG A 657 2.65 1.36 -29.08
C ARG A 657 3.42 0.12 -29.49
N THR A 658 3.46 -0.16 -30.78
CA THR A 658 4.35 -1.16 -31.36
C THR A 658 5.80 -0.76 -31.10
N ILE A 659 6.62 -1.67 -30.59
CA ILE A 659 8.06 -1.48 -30.42
C ILE A 659 8.83 -2.39 -31.36
N ALA A 660 9.95 -1.89 -31.85
CA ALA A 660 10.84 -2.64 -32.76
C ALA A 660 12.30 -2.27 -32.52
N GLY A 661 13.19 -3.23 -32.72
CA GLY A 661 14.61 -3.03 -32.49
C GLY A 661 15.39 -4.30 -32.63
N THR A 662 16.41 -4.48 -31.78
CA THR A 662 17.28 -5.64 -31.73
C THR A 662 17.38 -6.16 -30.30
N VAL A 663 17.30 -7.47 -30.15
CA VAL A 663 17.64 -8.15 -28.89
C VAL A 663 19.02 -8.73 -29.02
N GLU A 664 19.93 -8.30 -28.17
CA GLU A 664 21.27 -8.88 -28.01
C GLU A 664 21.17 -9.96 -26.94
N VAL A 665 21.61 -11.15 -27.28
CA VAL A 665 21.65 -12.27 -26.35
C VAL A 665 23.06 -12.80 -26.31
N SER A 666 23.59 -13.01 -25.12
CA SER A 666 24.92 -13.56 -24.93
C SER A 666 25.00 -14.51 -23.75
N LEU A 667 25.94 -15.47 -23.83
CA LEU A 667 26.34 -16.32 -22.72
C LEU A 667 27.65 -15.79 -22.15
N PHE A 668 27.69 -15.51 -20.88
CA PHE A 668 28.88 -15.14 -20.14
C PHE A 668 29.36 -16.30 -19.29
N HIS A 669 30.62 -16.67 -19.42
CA HIS A 669 31.24 -17.78 -18.69
C HIS A 669 32.02 -17.26 -17.48
N LEU A 670 31.52 -17.56 -16.28
CA LEU A 670 32.05 -17.03 -15.02
C LEU A 670 33.53 -17.30 -14.80
N VAL A 671 33.99 -18.54 -15.04
CA VAL A 671 35.41 -18.91 -14.80
C VAL A 671 36.36 -18.32 -15.85
N LYS A 672 35.93 -18.23 -17.10
CA LYS A 672 36.75 -17.66 -18.15
C LYS A 672 36.72 -16.15 -18.21
N ASN A 673 35.73 -15.56 -17.54
CA ASN A 673 35.47 -14.14 -17.52
C ASN A 673 35.28 -13.52 -18.93
N GLU A 674 34.57 -14.22 -19.79
CA GLU A 674 34.38 -13.83 -21.20
C GLU A 674 32.99 -14.19 -21.73
N ARG A 675 32.50 -13.44 -22.71
CA ARG A 675 31.32 -13.79 -23.49
C ARG A 675 31.67 -14.92 -24.46
N THR A 676 31.00 -16.07 -24.35
CA THR A 676 31.28 -17.27 -25.10
C THR A 676 30.39 -17.50 -26.31
N HIS A 677 29.21 -16.86 -26.30
CA HIS A 677 28.26 -16.91 -27.40
C HIS A 677 27.53 -15.58 -27.47
N GLN A 678 27.26 -15.10 -28.70
CA GLN A 678 26.53 -13.85 -28.90
C GLN A 678 25.65 -13.97 -30.14
N MET A 679 24.44 -13.47 -30.07
CA MET A 679 23.52 -13.36 -31.20
C MET A 679 22.70 -12.07 -31.12
N GLU A 680 22.35 -11.55 -32.27
CA GLU A 680 21.44 -10.42 -32.41
C GLU A 680 20.17 -10.88 -33.14
N LEU A 681 19.01 -10.57 -32.57
CA LEU A 681 17.71 -10.93 -33.11
C LEU A 681 16.91 -9.66 -33.39
N PRO A 682 16.49 -9.39 -34.62
CA PRO A 682 15.56 -8.30 -34.88
C PRO A 682 14.20 -8.67 -34.32
N PHE A 683 13.49 -7.66 -33.74
CA PHE A 683 12.13 -7.88 -33.25
C PHE A 683 11.19 -6.76 -33.66
N THR A 684 9.91 -7.08 -33.73
CA THR A 684 8.78 -6.16 -33.74
C THR A 684 7.68 -6.80 -32.89
N ILE A 685 7.15 -6.07 -31.91
CA ILE A 685 6.12 -6.57 -31.02
C ILE A 685 5.03 -5.52 -30.83
N GLU A 686 3.79 -5.94 -31.00
CA GLU A 686 2.61 -5.09 -30.86
C GLU A 686 2.31 -4.72 -29.42
N PRO A 687 1.50 -3.70 -29.16
CA PRO A 687 0.97 -3.39 -27.82
C PRO A 687 0.31 -4.59 -27.17
N ASP A 688 0.44 -4.71 -25.86
CA ASP A 688 -0.19 -5.76 -25.04
C ASP A 688 0.12 -7.18 -25.52
N ALA A 689 1.33 -7.43 -26.02
CA ALA A 689 1.75 -8.70 -26.60
C ALA A 689 2.98 -9.29 -25.91
N THR A 690 3.13 -10.63 -26.02
CA THR A 690 4.33 -11.36 -25.63
C THR A 690 4.73 -12.31 -26.76
N ALA A 691 6.01 -12.34 -27.10
CA ALA A 691 6.55 -13.21 -28.13
C ALA A 691 7.78 -13.99 -27.62
N ARG A 692 7.90 -15.26 -28.01
CA ARG A 692 9.14 -16.01 -27.87
C ARG A 692 10.04 -15.66 -29.05
N LEU A 693 11.23 -15.15 -28.78
CA LEU A 693 12.18 -14.68 -29.78
C LEU A 693 13.11 -15.79 -30.32
N CYS A 694 13.54 -16.69 -29.43
CA CYS A 694 14.37 -17.85 -29.76
C CYS A 694 14.21 -18.94 -28.70
N THR A 695 14.65 -20.16 -29.06
CA THR A 695 14.76 -21.27 -28.12
C THR A 695 16.20 -21.35 -27.60
N LEU A 696 16.40 -21.89 -26.41
CA LEU A 696 17.75 -22.12 -25.87
C LEU A 696 18.46 -23.32 -26.54
N ASP A 697 17.73 -24.23 -27.14
CA ASP A 697 18.28 -25.40 -27.87
C ASP A 697 19.16 -24.99 -29.07
N GLU A 698 18.91 -23.80 -29.63
CA GLU A 698 19.72 -23.26 -30.74
C GLU A 698 21.13 -22.83 -30.33
N TRP A 699 21.45 -22.85 -29.04
CA TRP A 699 22.70 -22.34 -28.48
C TRP A 699 23.79 -23.41 -28.27
N GLY A 700 23.51 -24.65 -28.63
CA GLY A 700 24.44 -25.77 -28.43
C GLY A 700 24.51 -26.20 -26.96
N GLN A 701 25.65 -26.74 -26.52
CA GLN A 701 25.82 -27.15 -25.13
C GLN A 701 25.92 -25.96 -24.21
N ILE A 702 24.78 -25.61 -23.54
CA ILE A 702 24.76 -24.69 -22.42
C ILE A 702 25.49 -25.35 -21.24
N ARG A 703 26.43 -24.62 -20.63
CA ARG A 703 27.17 -25.08 -19.45
C ARG A 703 26.60 -24.41 -18.21
N LYS A 704 26.58 -25.13 -17.12
CA LYS A 704 26.05 -24.64 -15.85
C LYS A 704 26.78 -23.43 -15.24
N GLU A 705 28.06 -23.23 -15.60
CA GLU A 705 28.87 -22.09 -15.14
C GLU A 705 28.66 -20.83 -15.99
N GLN A 706 27.58 -20.77 -16.75
CA GLN A 706 27.26 -19.64 -17.62
C GLN A 706 26.05 -18.86 -17.11
N ILE A 707 25.99 -17.63 -17.54
CA ILE A 707 24.88 -16.69 -17.31
C ILE A 707 24.37 -16.23 -18.67
N VAL A 708 23.05 -16.17 -18.82
CA VAL A 708 22.40 -15.57 -19.99
C VAL A 708 22.24 -14.07 -19.72
N CYS A 709 22.72 -13.28 -20.68
CA CYS A 709 22.51 -11.82 -20.67
C CYS A 709 21.66 -11.47 -21.88
N VAL A 710 20.53 -10.80 -21.64
CA VAL A 710 19.58 -10.34 -22.67
C VAL A 710 19.46 -8.83 -22.59
N ARG A 711 19.72 -8.13 -23.68
CA ARG A 711 19.56 -6.67 -23.79
C ARG A 711 18.61 -6.35 -24.95
N VAL A 712 17.57 -5.64 -24.65
CA VAL A 712 16.57 -5.20 -25.63
C VAL A 712 16.84 -3.74 -25.98
N LEU A 713 17.15 -3.50 -27.23
CA LEU A 713 17.51 -2.18 -27.75
C LEU A 713 16.49 -1.72 -28.78
N ASP A 714 16.10 -0.46 -28.73
CA ASP A 714 15.28 0.14 -29.77
C ASP A 714 16.06 0.36 -31.07
N LYS A 715 15.40 0.91 -32.11
CA LYS A 715 16.04 1.23 -33.39
C LYS A 715 17.17 2.26 -33.27
N ARG A 716 17.25 3.01 -32.18
CA ARG A 716 18.32 3.99 -31.89
C ARG A 716 19.40 3.40 -30.98
N ARG A 717 19.35 2.12 -30.70
CA ARG A 717 20.24 1.42 -29.75
C ARG A 717 20.07 1.89 -28.29
N THR A 718 18.94 2.49 -27.95
CA THR A 718 18.60 2.82 -26.54
C THR A 718 18.17 1.53 -25.83
N LEU A 719 18.70 1.28 -24.63
CA LEU A 719 18.32 0.14 -23.79
C LEU A 719 16.87 0.29 -23.31
N LEU A 720 16.03 -0.68 -23.65
CA LEU A 720 14.62 -0.76 -23.21
C LEU A 720 14.44 -1.72 -22.05
N ALA A 721 15.18 -2.83 -22.03
CA ALA A 721 15.15 -3.84 -20.98
C ALA A 721 16.46 -4.61 -20.93
N GLU A 722 16.80 -5.10 -19.76
CA GLU A 722 17.96 -5.96 -19.53
C GLU A 722 17.56 -7.08 -18.55
N THR A 723 18.05 -8.28 -18.82
CA THR A 723 17.87 -9.44 -17.94
C THR A 723 19.16 -10.24 -17.91
N ILE A 724 19.62 -10.53 -16.69
CA ILE A 724 20.79 -11.38 -16.44
C ILE A 724 20.28 -12.57 -15.63
N GLN A 725 20.37 -13.76 -16.23
CA GLN A 725 19.80 -14.98 -15.65
C GLN A 725 20.88 -16.06 -15.51
N PRO A 726 21.20 -16.51 -14.27
CA PRO A 726 22.01 -17.69 -14.04
C PRO A 726 21.37 -18.96 -14.63
N LEU A 727 22.20 -19.89 -15.11
CA LEU A 727 21.76 -21.15 -15.69
C LEU A 727 21.77 -22.35 -14.73
N ASP A 728 22.18 -22.13 -13.49
CA ASP A 728 22.06 -23.07 -12.37
C ASP A 728 21.77 -22.30 -11.08
N ILE A 729 21.45 -23.00 -10.00
CA ILE A 729 21.22 -22.39 -8.69
C ILE A 729 22.51 -21.75 -8.16
N GLU A 730 22.37 -20.63 -7.47
CA GLU A 730 23.46 -19.73 -7.11
C GLU A 730 24.61 -20.42 -6.34
N ARG A 731 24.30 -21.31 -5.39
CA ARG A 731 25.32 -22.01 -4.59
C ARG A 731 26.25 -22.92 -5.39
N ARG A 732 25.89 -23.28 -6.61
CA ARG A 732 26.72 -24.13 -7.50
C ARG A 732 27.57 -23.32 -8.46
N LEU A 733 27.33 -22.04 -8.55
CA LEU A 733 28.01 -21.16 -9.47
C LEU A 733 29.36 -20.69 -8.92
N PRO A 734 30.42 -20.70 -9.74
CA PRO A 734 31.76 -20.31 -9.33
C PRO A 734 31.93 -18.78 -9.37
N TYR A 735 31.19 -18.05 -8.57
CA TYR A 735 31.31 -16.60 -8.49
C TYR A 735 32.69 -16.17 -8.02
N PRO A 736 33.28 -15.12 -8.62
CA PRO A 736 34.56 -14.57 -8.20
C PRO A 736 34.51 -14.06 -6.74
N GLN A 737 35.60 -14.28 -6.01
CA GLN A 737 35.78 -13.75 -4.64
C GLN A 737 36.44 -12.36 -4.64
N GLN A 738 36.99 -11.95 -5.78
CA GLN A 738 37.56 -10.62 -6.00
C GLN A 738 37.04 -10.13 -7.35
N VAL A 739 36.16 -9.16 -7.33
CA VAL A 739 35.48 -8.65 -8.53
C VAL A 739 36.15 -7.40 -9.09
N GLY A 740 37.04 -6.75 -8.32
CA GLY A 740 37.67 -5.51 -8.73
C GLY A 740 36.66 -4.38 -8.96
N LEU A 741 35.64 -4.27 -8.08
CA LEU A 741 34.61 -3.25 -8.16
C LEU A 741 35.21 -1.85 -8.01
N SER A 742 34.73 -0.90 -8.82
CA SER A 742 35.09 0.52 -8.74
C SER A 742 33.84 1.38 -8.90
N MET A 743 33.80 2.50 -8.19
CA MET A 743 32.70 3.44 -8.22
C MET A 743 33.20 4.89 -8.24
N ILE A 744 32.61 5.70 -9.10
CA ILE A 744 32.89 7.13 -9.22
C ILE A 744 31.57 7.89 -9.17
N ALA A 745 31.50 8.88 -8.31
CA ALA A 745 30.36 9.80 -8.25
C ALA A 745 30.56 10.97 -9.22
N SER A 746 29.48 11.34 -9.90
CA SER A 746 29.40 12.58 -10.69
C SER A 746 28.28 13.44 -10.11
N ALA A 747 28.64 14.41 -9.28
CA ALA A 747 27.67 15.29 -8.62
C ALA A 747 26.91 16.19 -9.61
N ASP A 748 27.53 16.56 -10.75
CA ASP A 748 26.90 17.35 -11.82
C ASP A 748 25.67 16.69 -12.43
N THR A 749 25.62 15.36 -12.42
CA THR A 749 24.57 14.58 -13.09
C THR A 749 23.76 13.73 -12.12
N ASP A 750 23.99 13.88 -10.81
CA ASP A 750 23.38 13.01 -9.78
C ASP A 750 23.56 11.51 -10.08
N THR A 751 24.75 11.10 -10.57
CA THR A 751 24.98 9.73 -11.01
C THR A 751 26.20 9.09 -10.36
N LEU A 752 26.14 7.74 -10.26
CA LEU A 752 27.25 6.88 -9.92
C LEU A 752 27.60 6.03 -11.14
N LEU A 753 28.90 5.94 -11.47
CA LEU A 753 29.43 5.09 -12.51
C LEU A 753 30.15 3.92 -11.86
N LEU A 754 29.67 2.71 -12.11
CA LEU A 754 30.22 1.47 -11.56
C LEU A 754 30.83 0.61 -12.66
N ARG A 755 31.97 -0.01 -12.34
CA ARG A 755 32.70 -0.98 -13.19
C ARG A 755 33.28 -2.09 -12.35
N CYS A 756 33.53 -3.22 -12.95
CA CYS A 756 34.21 -4.35 -12.31
C CYS A 756 35.21 -5.01 -13.28
N GLU A 757 36.17 -5.73 -12.72
CA GLU A 757 37.17 -6.51 -13.53
C GLU A 757 36.68 -7.94 -13.78
N HIS A 758 35.90 -8.49 -12.86
CA HIS A 758 35.24 -9.78 -12.94
C HIS A 758 33.75 -9.60 -12.69
N TYR A 759 32.93 -10.57 -13.07
CA TYR A 759 31.50 -10.55 -12.84
C TYR A 759 31.16 -10.28 -11.36
N ALA A 760 30.40 -9.24 -11.13
CA ALA A 760 29.94 -8.85 -9.80
C ALA A 760 28.48 -9.24 -9.59
N ARG A 761 28.26 -10.19 -8.69
CA ARG A 761 26.92 -10.65 -8.30
C ARG A 761 26.32 -9.70 -7.28
N CYS A 762 25.10 -9.25 -7.53
CA CYS A 762 24.28 -8.46 -6.63
C CYS A 762 25.04 -7.26 -6.03
N VAL A 763 25.37 -6.28 -6.88
CA VAL A 763 25.96 -5.02 -6.41
C VAL A 763 24.89 -4.27 -5.64
N SER A 764 25.14 -3.99 -4.36
CA SER A 764 24.26 -3.21 -3.47
C SER A 764 24.89 -1.88 -3.10
N LEU A 765 24.05 -0.84 -3.10
CA LEU A 765 24.43 0.54 -2.80
C LEU A 765 23.73 1.02 -1.55
N HIS A 766 24.45 1.72 -0.67
CA HIS A 766 23.89 2.32 0.55
C HIS A 766 24.67 3.56 0.98
N GLY A 767 24.12 4.36 1.88
CA GLY A 767 24.78 5.53 2.46
C GLY A 767 25.35 5.27 3.85
N ASP A 768 26.22 6.19 4.32
CA ASP A 768 26.71 6.21 5.69
C ASP A 768 25.93 7.25 6.52
N GLY A 769 25.10 6.78 7.44
CA GLY A 769 24.25 7.62 8.29
C GLY A 769 23.10 8.32 7.57
N PHE A 770 22.83 7.94 6.31
CA PHE A 770 21.68 8.36 5.53
C PHE A 770 21.31 7.28 4.52
N GLU A 771 20.07 7.32 4.06
CA GLU A 771 19.54 6.33 3.13
C GLU A 771 19.19 6.96 1.78
N PRO A 772 20.10 6.91 0.79
CA PRO A 772 19.83 7.41 -0.55
C PRO A 772 18.84 6.52 -1.29
N LEU A 773 18.02 7.10 -2.14
CA LEU A 773 17.22 6.36 -3.11
C LEU A 773 17.94 6.34 -4.45
N PHE A 774 18.09 5.16 -5.02
CA PHE A 774 18.69 4.94 -6.33
C PHE A 774 17.61 4.56 -7.35
N ASP A 775 17.87 4.85 -8.63
CA ASP A 775 16.98 4.39 -9.70
C ASP A 775 17.14 2.90 -9.98
N ASP A 776 18.25 2.26 -9.62
CA ASP A 776 18.44 0.82 -9.59
C ASP A 776 19.38 0.43 -8.46
N ASN A 777 19.23 -0.80 -7.93
CA ASN A 777 20.08 -1.35 -6.87
C ASN A 777 19.98 -2.88 -6.89
N PHE A 778 20.86 -3.58 -6.20
CA PHE A 778 20.91 -5.04 -6.14
C PHE A 778 20.93 -5.66 -7.55
N PHE A 779 21.82 -5.17 -8.40
CA PHE A 779 21.98 -5.59 -9.79
C PHE A 779 23.27 -6.38 -10.01
N ASP A 780 23.31 -7.17 -11.07
CA ASP A 780 24.52 -7.82 -11.53
C ASP A 780 25.30 -6.93 -12.49
N LEU A 781 26.63 -7.03 -12.49
CA LEU A 781 27.49 -6.21 -13.35
C LEU A 781 28.53 -7.09 -14.07
N LEU A 782 28.62 -6.91 -15.38
CA LEU A 782 29.58 -7.58 -16.22
C LEU A 782 30.86 -6.73 -16.39
N PRO A 783 32.03 -7.36 -16.54
CA PRO A 783 33.31 -6.65 -16.55
C PRO A 783 33.52 -5.74 -17.78
N ASP A 784 32.84 -5.99 -18.87
CA ASP A 784 32.89 -5.18 -20.10
C ASP A 784 31.85 -4.04 -20.15
N GLU A 785 31.15 -3.81 -19.03
CA GLU A 785 30.05 -2.82 -18.93
C GLU A 785 30.34 -1.73 -17.91
N THR A 786 29.73 -0.57 -18.13
CA THR A 786 29.65 0.49 -17.16
C THR A 786 28.20 0.72 -16.80
N LYS A 787 27.85 0.47 -15.52
CA LYS A 787 26.51 0.75 -15.01
C LYS A 787 26.45 2.19 -14.51
N CYS A 788 25.47 2.94 -15.00
CA CYS A 788 25.18 4.29 -14.55
C CYS A 788 23.92 4.25 -13.65
N ILE A 789 24.05 4.66 -12.41
CA ILE A 789 22.97 4.70 -11.42
C ILE A 789 22.69 6.14 -11.04
N ARG A 790 21.43 6.54 -11.11
CA ARG A 790 20.99 7.88 -10.65
C ARG A 790 20.64 7.85 -9.18
N VAL A 791 21.14 8.84 -8.45
CA VAL A 791 20.77 9.10 -7.07
C VAL A 791 19.55 10.02 -7.07
N LEU A 792 18.39 9.46 -6.76
CA LEU A 792 17.10 10.15 -6.85
C LEU A 792 16.86 11.07 -5.64
N THR A 793 17.24 10.62 -4.45
CA THR A 793 17.20 11.42 -3.22
C THR A 793 18.45 11.16 -2.41
N SER A 794 19.10 12.21 -1.93
CA SER A 794 20.26 12.14 -1.05
C SER A 794 20.38 13.45 -0.28
N PRO A 795 21.09 13.47 0.86
CA PRO A 795 21.52 14.71 1.47
C PRO A 795 22.50 15.49 0.56
N SER A 796 22.83 16.72 0.96
CA SER A 796 23.79 17.56 0.23
C SER A 796 25.18 16.93 0.16
N SER A 797 25.59 16.17 1.18
CA SER A 797 26.90 15.50 1.24
C SER A 797 26.84 14.21 2.08
N GLY A 798 27.73 13.27 1.78
CA GLY A 798 27.86 12.01 2.50
C GLY A 798 28.82 11.03 1.81
N VAL A 799 28.86 9.80 2.30
CA VAL A 799 29.62 8.71 1.66
C VAL A 799 28.65 7.66 1.17
N ILE A 800 28.78 7.27 -0.09
CA ILE A 800 28.05 6.15 -0.68
C ILE A 800 29.00 4.96 -0.77
N TYR A 801 28.52 3.80 -0.37
CA TYR A 801 29.21 2.53 -0.42
C TYR A 801 28.59 1.64 -1.49
N ALA A 802 29.44 0.78 -2.08
CA ALA A 802 29.02 -0.33 -2.94
C ALA A 802 29.72 -1.61 -2.49
N GLU A 803 28.96 -2.68 -2.41
CA GLU A 803 29.41 -4.02 -2.05
C GLU A 803 28.76 -5.08 -2.94
N THR A 804 29.29 -6.30 -2.93
CA THR A 804 28.76 -7.43 -3.71
C THR A 804 28.53 -8.64 -2.82
N ALA A 805 27.75 -9.60 -3.31
CA ALA A 805 27.37 -10.78 -2.52
C ALA A 805 28.54 -11.64 -2.04
N TYR A 806 29.64 -11.73 -2.81
CA TYR A 806 30.71 -12.71 -2.57
C TYR A 806 32.12 -12.11 -2.49
N ASP A 807 32.29 -10.82 -2.70
CA ASP A 807 33.55 -10.09 -2.48
C ASP A 807 33.40 -9.23 -1.22
N GLN A 808 34.27 -9.45 -0.26
CA GLN A 808 34.25 -8.69 1.01
C GLN A 808 34.80 -7.26 0.84
N THR A 809 35.25 -6.90 -0.35
CA THR A 809 35.75 -5.55 -0.63
C THR A 809 34.61 -4.58 -0.76
N ILE A 810 34.57 -3.57 0.11
CA ILE A 810 33.64 -2.47 0.06
C ILE A 810 34.33 -1.29 -0.63
N VAL A 811 33.73 -0.76 -1.69
CA VAL A 811 34.21 0.47 -2.32
C VAL A 811 33.32 1.64 -1.93
N SER A 812 33.90 2.84 -1.83
CA SER A 812 33.16 4.04 -1.44
C SER A 812 33.54 5.24 -2.28
N CYS A 813 32.62 6.19 -2.38
CA CYS A 813 32.88 7.49 -2.98
C CYS A 813 32.26 8.60 -2.13
N GLN A 814 32.88 9.78 -2.18
CA GLN A 814 32.29 10.99 -1.59
C GLN A 814 31.17 11.50 -2.49
N TRP A 815 30.05 11.78 -1.86
CA TRP A 815 28.91 12.43 -2.47
C TRP A 815 28.81 13.85 -1.94
N ASP A 816 28.86 14.87 -2.80
CA ASP A 816 28.86 16.27 -2.40
C ASP A 816 28.19 17.12 -3.47
N LYS A 817 26.97 17.60 -3.19
CA LYS A 817 26.21 18.49 -4.08
C LYS A 817 26.57 19.98 -3.90
N GLU A 818 27.34 20.34 -2.87
CA GLU A 818 27.62 21.74 -2.55
C GLU A 818 28.90 22.30 -3.23
N LYS A 819 29.70 21.45 -3.85
CA LYS A 819 30.98 21.89 -4.46
C LYS A 819 30.86 22.72 -5.73
N GLU A 820 29.65 23.04 -6.19
CA GLU A 820 29.40 23.74 -7.46
C GLU A 820 28.40 24.91 -7.35
N LYS A 821 28.54 25.74 -6.33
CA LYS A 821 27.90 27.09 -6.35
C LYS A 821 28.91 28.19 -6.34
#